data_1a3be625d52388a7772ce001d1ae0d38
#
_entry.id   1a3be625d52388a7772ce001d1ae0d38
#
_cell.length_a   1.000
_cell.length_b   1.000
_cell.length_c   1.000
_cell.angle_alpha   90.00
_cell.angle_beta   90.00
_cell.angle_gamma   90.00
#
_symmetry.space_group_name_H-M   'P 1'
#
loop_
_entity.id
_entity.type
_entity.pdbx_description
1 polymer ?
#
loop_
_entity_poly.entity_id
_entity_poly.type
_entity_poly.pdbx_seq_one_letter_code
_entity_poly.pdbx_strand_id
1 'polypeptide(L)'
;MKKEKEQIQLPDNAFTELKPGEEYKPIMSPDQNYPEVNVWSVTWGIVMAMLFSAAAAYLGLKVGQVFEAAIPIAIIAVGVSTAAKRNKALGENVIIQSIGACSGTIVAGAIFTLPAIYILQAKYPEMSVSFFKVFFSSLLGGILGILFMIPFRKYFVKDMHGKYPFPEATATTQVLVSGEKGGSQAKPLLIAGLVGGLYDFIVATVGWWNENFTTRVMEWGVMAADKAKLVFKVNTGAAVFGLGYIIGLKYAFIISLGSFVVWWLIVPGMSIIFHDQVLNMWNPEITQTVGAMSAEEIFKYYGKSIGIGGIAMAGIIGIIKSWGIIKGAVSLAANEMKGGSQVAEDTARTQRDISFKIIAIGAIVTLIATFLFFWFGVMDGNLLFAVVGILLVAVIAFLFTTVAANAIAIVGSNPVSGMTLMTLILASVVLVAVGLKGTGGMVAALIMGGVVCTALSMAGGFITDLKIGYWLGTTPKKQETWKFLGTLVSAATVGGVMILLNHTYGFASGSLAAPQANAMAAVIDPLMNGVGAPWALYGIGAIIAIVLTYFKIPAIAFALGMFIPLELNTPLLVGGFVSWFVSTRSKNAEVNRERNEKGTLLASGFIAGGALMGVVSALLRFCNVHLVSEDWMTSWLATPLSQVASLVAYCCLIGYFVVATKVKK
;
A
#
# COMPACT_ATOMS: atom_id res chain seq x y z
N MET A 1 17.02 -22.54 42.13
CA MET A 1 17.22 -22.93 40.73
C MET A 1 16.32 -22.06 39.85
N LYS A 2 16.87 -20.99 39.24
CA LYS A 2 16.22 -20.27 38.17
C LYS A 2 16.22 -21.22 36.96
N LYS A 3 15.07 -21.73 36.55
CA LYS A 3 14.94 -22.40 35.25
C LYS A 3 15.44 -21.38 34.19
N GLU A 4 16.56 -21.67 33.56
CA GLU A 4 16.95 -21.02 32.32
C GLU A 4 15.74 -21.11 31.38
N LYS A 5 15.17 -19.98 31.00
CA LYS A 5 14.20 -19.94 29.93
C LYS A 5 14.96 -20.36 28.69
N GLU A 6 14.69 -21.55 28.16
CA GLU A 6 15.18 -21.96 26.85
C GLU A 6 14.98 -20.80 25.89
N GLN A 7 16.06 -20.34 25.30
CA GLN A 7 16.00 -19.23 24.34
C GLN A 7 15.28 -19.75 23.10
N ILE A 8 14.03 -19.35 22.92
CA ILE A 8 13.29 -19.62 21.71
C ILE A 8 13.98 -18.88 20.57
N GLN A 9 14.57 -19.65 19.64
CA GLN A 9 15.22 -19.13 18.45
C GLN A 9 14.74 -19.93 17.24
N LEU A 10 14.70 -19.25 16.07
CA LEU A 10 14.44 -19.96 14.83
C LEU A 10 15.59 -20.96 14.57
N PRO A 11 15.26 -22.14 14.04
CA PRO A 11 16.27 -23.10 13.59
C PRO A 11 17.21 -22.47 12.55
N ASP A 12 18.47 -22.90 12.51
CA ASP A 12 19.49 -22.37 11.59
C ASP A 12 19.10 -22.52 10.12
N ASN A 13 18.29 -23.54 9.80
CA ASN A 13 17.78 -23.80 8.45
C ASN A 13 16.49 -23.07 8.10
N ALA A 14 16.00 -22.15 8.94
CA ALA A 14 14.74 -21.44 8.69
C ALA A 14 14.74 -20.65 7.37
N PHE A 15 15.88 -20.07 6.99
CA PHE A 15 16.00 -19.18 5.83
C PHE A 15 16.87 -19.76 4.70
N THR A 16 17.34 -20.99 4.83
CA THR A 16 18.20 -21.66 3.85
C THR A 16 17.49 -22.82 3.18
N GLU A 17 17.94 -23.19 1.97
CA GLU A 17 17.38 -24.37 1.29
C GLU A 17 17.65 -25.64 2.09
N LEU A 18 16.62 -26.48 2.23
CA LEU A 18 16.74 -27.77 2.92
C LEU A 18 17.54 -28.76 2.07
N LYS A 19 18.42 -29.50 2.72
CA LYS A 19 19.17 -30.58 2.08
C LYS A 19 18.23 -31.76 1.78
N PRO A 20 18.55 -32.64 0.81
CA PRO A 20 17.77 -33.83 0.56
C PRO A 20 17.61 -34.68 1.84
N GLY A 21 16.36 -34.93 2.25
CA GLY A 21 16.02 -35.66 3.47
C GLY A 21 15.97 -34.81 4.74
N GLU A 22 16.24 -33.52 4.67
CA GLU A 22 16.11 -32.59 5.80
C GLU A 22 14.68 -32.04 5.87
N GLU A 23 14.12 -31.99 7.08
CA GLU A 23 12.81 -31.39 7.34
C GLU A 23 12.95 -30.13 8.19
N TYR A 24 12.16 -29.11 7.88
CA TYR A 24 12.05 -27.93 8.70
C TYR A 24 11.20 -28.21 9.95
N LYS A 25 11.75 -27.95 11.13
CA LYS A 25 11.05 -28.08 12.41
C LYS A 25 10.71 -26.70 12.96
N PRO A 26 9.41 -26.31 13.00
CA PRO A 26 9.01 -25.01 13.49
C PRO A 26 9.18 -24.90 15.02
N ILE A 27 9.16 -23.67 15.54
CA ILE A 27 9.29 -23.36 16.98
C ILE A 27 8.17 -24.04 17.79
N MET A 28 6.92 -23.94 17.34
CA MET A 28 5.79 -24.64 17.95
C MET A 28 5.67 -26.04 17.32
N SER A 29 6.02 -27.06 18.10
CA SER A 29 6.00 -28.46 17.65
C SER A 29 4.67 -28.83 17.01
N PRO A 30 4.69 -29.61 15.90
CA PRO A 30 3.48 -30.14 15.27
C PRO A 30 2.62 -31.02 16.20
N ASP A 31 3.28 -31.70 17.15
CA ASP A 31 2.66 -32.71 18.04
C ASP A 31 2.01 -32.11 19.29
N GLN A 32 2.20 -30.80 19.53
CA GLN A 32 1.64 -30.13 20.71
C GLN A 32 0.57 -29.11 20.30
N ASN A 33 -0.44 -28.98 21.17
CA ASN A 33 -1.45 -27.95 21.03
C ASN A 33 -1.02 -26.67 21.72
N TYR A 34 -1.04 -25.57 20.99
CA TYR A 34 -0.75 -24.22 21.48
C TYR A 34 -2.02 -23.36 21.45
N PRO A 35 -2.14 -22.37 22.36
CA PRO A 35 -3.18 -21.37 22.26
C PRO A 35 -2.91 -20.50 21.01
N GLU A 36 -3.84 -20.50 20.07
CA GLU A 36 -3.76 -19.72 18.84
C GLU A 36 -4.99 -18.80 18.73
N VAL A 37 -6.17 -19.42 18.52
CA VAL A 37 -7.43 -18.69 18.37
C VAL A 37 -8.21 -18.73 19.67
N ASN A 38 -8.48 -17.55 20.23
CA ASN A 38 -9.35 -17.35 21.40
C ASN A 38 -9.88 -15.91 21.40
N VAL A 39 -10.70 -15.57 22.38
CA VAL A 39 -11.31 -14.23 22.47
C VAL A 39 -10.24 -13.13 22.49
N TRP A 40 -9.11 -13.34 23.16
CA TRP A 40 -8.02 -12.39 23.22
C TRP A 40 -7.42 -12.11 21.83
N SER A 41 -6.98 -13.17 21.13
CA SER A 41 -6.32 -13.02 19.82
C SER A 41 -7.27 -12.45 18.77
N VAL A 42 -8.54 -12.87 18.78
CA VAL A 42 -9.54 -12.37 17.83
C VAL A 42 -9.88 -10.89 18.11
N THR A 43 -10.12 -10.51 19.36
CA THR A 43 -10.45 -9.13 19.71
C THR A 43 -9.30 -8.18 19.35
N TRP A 44 -8.07 -8.49 19.74
CA TRP A 44 -6.91 -7.67 19.37
C TRP A 44 -6.67 -7.67 17.88
N GLY A 45 -6.89 -8.78 17.18
CA GLY A 45 -6.82 -8.83 15.71
C GLY A 45 -7.83 -7.88 15.05
N ILE A 46 -9.07 -7.85 15.53
CA ILE A 46 -10.11 -6.92 15.06
C ILE A 46 -9.69 -5.46 15.32
N VAL A 47 -9.23 -5.14 16.54
CA VAL A 47 -8.79 -3.78 16.90
C VAL A 47 -7.63 -3.34 15.98
N MET A 48 -6.64 -4.20 15.75
CA MET A 48 -5.53 -3.91 14.85
C MET A 48 -6.01 -3.72 13.41
N ALA A 49 -6.91 -4.59 12.92
CA ALA A 49 -7.48 -4.45 11.58
C ALA A 49 -8.19 -3.11 11.39
N MET A 50 -8.99 -2.65 12.36
CA MET A 50 -9.67 -1.35 12.32
C MET A 50 -8.68 -0.17 12.34
N LEU A 51 -7.80 -0.13 13.33
CA LEU A 51 -6.87 0.99 13.52
C LEU A 51 -5.93 1.16 12.32
N PHE A 52 -5.33 0.07 11.88
CA PHE A 52 -4.39 0.13 10.76
C PHE A 52 -5.07 0.25 9.40
N SER A 53 -6.33 -0.18 9.22
CA SER A 53 -7.10 0.15 8.01
C SER A 53 -7.35 1.65 7.90
N ALA A 54 -7.73 2.31 8.99
CA ALA A 54 -7.92 3.75 9.01
C ALA A 54 -6.61 4.50 8.72
N ALA A 55 -5.53 4.13 9.39
CA ALA A 55 -4.21 4.72 9.18
C ALA A 55 -3.67 4.52 7.76
N ALA A 56 -3.76 3.30 7.24
CA ALA A 56 -3.30 2.97 5.90
C ALA A 56 -4.11 3.69 4.82
N ALA A 57 -5.44 3.83 5.00
CA ALA A 57 -6.31 4.56 4.07
C ALA A 57 -5.92 6.05 4.01
N TYR A 58 -5.74 6.70 5.15
CA TYR A 58 -5.32 8.10 5.19
C TYR A 58 -3.97 8.31 4.52
N LEU A 59 -2.94 7.56 4.93
CA LEU A 59 -1.60 7.72 4.40
C LEU A 59 -1.52 7.33 2.92
N GLY A 60 -2.18 6.27 2.53
CA GLY A 60 -2.20 5.81 1.14
C GLY A 60 -2.89 6.81 0.20
N LEU A 61 -3.96 7.45 0.64
CA LEU A 61 -4.61 8.54 -0.10
C LEU A 61 -3.75 9.82 -0.11
N LYS A 62 -2.94 10.06 0.92
CA LYS A 62 -2.05 11.21 0.97
C LYS A 62 -0.82 11.03 0.08
N VAL A 63 -0.14 9.90 0.16
CA VAL A 63 1.18 9.66 -0.46
C VAL A 63 1.12 8.77 -1.70
N GLY A 64 0.01 8.05 -1.91
CA GLY A 64 -0.12 7.09 -3.01
C GLY A 64 0.63 5.77 -2.78
N GLN A 65 1.07 5.52 -1.55
CA GLN A 65 1.73 4.29 -1.13
C GLN A 65 1.03 3.74 0.11
N VAL A 66 0.72 2.46 0.10
CA VAL A 66 0.21 1.77 1.29
C VAL A 66 1.36 1.03 1.94
N PHE A 67 1.53 1.23 3.24
CA PHE A 67 2.49 0.45 4.02
C PHE A 67 1.80 -0.82 4.55
N GLU A 68 2.53 -1.91 4.52
CA GLU A 68 2.06 -3.14 5.15
C GLU A 68 2.32 -3.06 6.65
N ALA A 69 1.26 -3.25 7.44
CA ALA A 69 1.30 -3.04 8.87
C ALA A 69 1.71 -4.30 9.67
N ALA A 70 2.19 -5.35 9.00
CA ALA A 70 2.50 -6.64 9.63
C ALA A 70 3.50 -6.51 10.79
N ILE A 71 4.59 -5.76 10.59
CA ILE A 71 5.61 -5.55 11.62
C ILE A 71 5.08 -4.75 12.82
N PRO A 72 4.49 -3.54 12.66
CA PRO A 72 3.95 -2.81 13.80
C PRO A 72 2.84 -3.56 14.53
N ILE A 73 1.98 -4.29 13.82
CA ILE A 73 0.95 -5.11 14.45
C ILE A 73 1.58 -6.24 15.27
N ALA A 74 2.60 -6.92 14.76
CA ALA A 74 3.33 -7.96 15.48
C ALA A 74 3.96 -7.42 16.78
N ILE A 75 4.55 -6.22 16.73
CA ILE A 75 5.14 -5.57 17.91
C ILE A 75 4.07 -5.23 18.95
N ILE A 76 2.93 -4.70 18.52
CA ILE A 76 1.82 -4.40 19.43
C ILE A 76 1.24 -5.69 20.02
N ALA A 77 1.05 -6.73 19.20
CA ALA A 77 0.57 -8.03 19.67
C ALA A 77 1.44 -8.61 20.77
N VAL A 78 2.76 -8.58 20.57
CA VAL A 78 3.74 -8.98 21.58
C VAL A 78 3.67 -8.08 22.81
N GLY A 79 3.60 -6.76 22.62
CA GLY A 79 3.54 -5.79 23.72
C GLY A 79 2.33 -5.98 24.62
N VAL A 80 1.12 -6.11 24.03
CA VAL A 80 -0.11 -6.31 24.81
C VAL A 80 -0.16 -7.67 25.46
N SER A 81 0.34 -8.72 24.82
CA SER A 81 0.42 -10.08 25.40
C SER A 81 1.41 -10.12 26.58
N THR A 82 2.55 -9.42 26.46
CA THR A 82 3.52 -9.30 27.56
C THR A 82 2.97 -8.49 28.72
N ALA A 83 2.30 -7.37 28.44
CA ALA A 83 1.66 -6.54 29.48
C ALA A 83 0.56 -7.31 30.22
N ALA A 84 -0.21 -8.14 29.52
CA ALA A 84 -1.22 -9.02 30.09
C ALA A 84 -0.63 -10.30 30.73
N LYS A 85 0.70 -10.46 30.74
CA LYS A 85 1.42 -11.62 31.31
C LYS A 85 0.92 -12.96 30.76
N ARG A 86 0.61 -13.01 29.47
CA ARG A 86 0.13 -14.25 28.82
C ARG A 86 1.27 -15.23 28.63
N ASN A 87 1.01 -16.48 28.95
CA ASN A 87 1.96 -17.58 28.78
C ASN A 87 1.76 -18.25 27.40
N LYS A 88 2.86 -18.60 26.72
CA LYS A 88 2.85 -19.26 25.41
C LYS A 88 2.04 -18.47 24.37
N ALA A 89 2.20 -17.15 24.34
CA ALA A 89 1.38 -16.26 23.52
C ALA A 89 1.78 -16.24 22.04
N LEU A 90 2.84 -16.93 21.62
CA LEU A 90 3.36 -16.88 20.26
C LEU A 90 2.28 -17.20 19.21
N GLY A 91 1.50 -18.27 19.41
CA GLY A 91 0.42 -18.63 18.50
C GLY A 91 -0.69 -17.57 18.46
N GLU A 92 -1.06 -17.01 19.62
CA GLU A 92 -2.04 -15.91 19.71
C GLU A 92 -1.55 -14.67 18.98
N ASN A 93 -0.27 -14.31 19.14
CA ASN A 93 0.34 -13.13 18.50
C ASN A 93 0.37 -13.27 16.97
N VAL A 94 0.60 -14.48 16.45
CA VAL A 94 0.51 -14.76 15.02
C VAL A 94 -0.91 -14.55 14.48
N ILE A 95 -1.92 -14.99 15.23
CA ILE A 95 -3.33 -14.79 14.83
C ILE A 95 -3.70 -13.30 14.88
N ILE A 96 -3.28 -12.55 15.93
CA ILE A 96 -3.48 -11.10 16.01
C ILE A 96 -2.86 -10.43 14.79
N GLN A 97 -1.60 -10.77 14.46
CA GLN A 97 -0.89 -10.22 13.33
C GLN A 97 -1.59 -10.57 12.00
N SER A 98 -1.98 -11.82 11.79
CA SER A 98 -2.61 -12.26 10.54
C SER A 98 -3.99 -11.62 10.30
N ILE A 99 -4.84 -11.49 11.35
CA ILE A 99 -6.12 -10.77 11.25
C ILE A 99 -5.86 -9.28 10.99
N GLY A 100 -4.95 -8.67 11.75
CA GLY A 100 -4.63 -7.25 11.65
C GLY A 100 -4.00 -6.87 10.31
N ALA A 101 -3.18 -7.72 9.73
CA ALA A 101 -2.52 -7.48 8.44
C ALA A 101 -3.50 -7.39 7.25
N CYS A 102 -4.78 -7.80 7.41
CA CYS A 102 -5.82 -7.51 6.43
C CYS A 102 -5.96 -6.00 6.16
N SER A 103 -5.60 -5.15 7.11
CA SER A 103 -5.67 -3.71 7.00
C SER A 103 -4.92 -3.17 5.78
N GLY A 104 -3.64 -3.47 5.64
CA GLY A 104 -2.83 -3.01 4.51
C GLY A 104 -3.32 -3.56 3.18
N THR A 105 -3.65 -4.84 3.13
CA THR A 105 -4.03 -5.53 1.89
C THR A 105 -5.38 -5.08 1.35
N ILE A 106 -6.41 -4.96 2.20
CA ILE A 106 -7.75 -4.49 1.78
C ILE A 106 -7.71 -3.02 1.40
N VAL A 107 -7.00 -2.22 2.20
CA VAL A 107 -6.88 -0.79 1.92
C VAL A 107 -6.17 -0.54 0.60
N ALA A 108 -5.05 -1.22 0.32
CA ALA A 108 -4.34 -1.07 -0.96
C ALA A 108 -5.24 -1.35 -2.16
N GLY A 109 -6.08 -2.38 -2.08
CA GLY A 109 -7.05 -2.69 -3.12
C GLY A 109 -8.11 -1.60 -3.31
N ALA A 110 -8.68 -1.10 -2.22
CA ALA A 110 -9.78 -0.16 -2.25
C ALA A 110 -9.36 1.26 -2.66
N ILE A 111 -8.31 1.81 -2.03
CA ILE A 111 -7.97 3.24 -2.20
C ILE A 111 -7.26 3.58 -3.50
N PHE A 112 -6.75 2.59 -4.23
CA PHE A 112 -6.11 2.85 -5.52
C PHE A 112 -7.11 3.02 -6.65
N THR A 113 -8.32 2.47 -6.53
CA THR A 113 -9.35 2.50 -7.57
C THR A 113 -10.59 3.30 -7.20
N LEU A 114 -11.21 2.99 -6.07
CA LEU A 114 -12.54 3.48 -5.73
C LEU A 114 -12.63 5.00 -5.51
N PRO A 115 -11.63 5.70 -4.96
CA PRO A 115 -11.66 7.17 -4.86
C PRO A 115 -11.68 7.86 -6.22
N ALA A 116 -11.28 7.18 -7.32
CA ALA A 116 -11.38 7.71 -8.68
C ALA A 116 -12.83 8.03 -9.05
N ILE A 117 -13.82 7.31 -8.52
CA ILE A 117 -15.24 7.59 -8.76
C ILE A 117 -15.62 8.95 -8.15
N TYR A 118 -15.15 9.26 -6.94
CA TYR A 118 -15.40 10.59 -6.33
C TYR A 118 -14.69 11.72 -7.09
N ILE A 119 -13.51 11.45 -7.65
CA ILE A 119 -12.78 12.41 -8.50
C ILE A 119 -13.56 12.68 -9.79
N LEU A 120 -14.04 11.63 -10.44
CA LEU A 120 -14.84 11.74 -11.67
C LEU A 120 -16.23 12.34 -11.41
N GLN A 121 -16.81 12.15 -10.22
CA GLN A 121 -18.09 12.76 -9.85
C GLN A 121 -18.05 14.29 -9.89
N ALA A 122 -16.89 14.91 -9.67
CA ALA A 122 -16.75 16.36 -9.83
C ALA A 122 -16.98 16.81 -11.28
N LYS A 123 -16.66 15.95 -12.26
CA LYS A 123 -16.88 16.20 -13.70
C LYS A 123 -18.22 15.63 -14.19
N TYR A 124 -18.66 14.53 -13.61
CA TYR A 124 -19.89 13.79 -13.96
C TYR A 124 -20.76 13.60 -12.72
N PRO A 125 -21.61 14.58 -12.35
CA PRO A 125 -22.37 14.56 -11.10
C PRO A 125 -23.35 13.39 -10.94
N GLU A 126 -23.73 12.73 -12.06
CA GLU A 126 -24.59 11.55 -12.06
C GLU A 126 -23.89 10.29 -11.50
N MET A 127 -22.57 10.28 -11.42
CA MET A 127 -21.81 9.16 -10.83
C MET A 127 -22.03 9.14 -9.33
N SER A 128 -22.41 7.99 -8.79
CA SER A 128 -22.62 7.83 -7.35
C SER A 128 -21.83 6.67 -6.77
N VAL A 129 -21.22 6.90 -5.63
CA VAL A 129 -20.57 5.88 -4.82
C VAL A 129 -21.27 5.79 -3.48
N SER A 130 -21.75 4.59 -3.14
CA SER A 130 -22.31 4.32 -1.82
C SER A 130 -21.28 3.55 -0.98
N PHE A 131 -21.45 3.62 0.35
CA PHE A 131 -20.69 2.76 1.28
C PHE A 131 -20.71 1.29 0.85
N PHE A 132 -21.88 0.79 0.45
CA PHE A 132 -22.04 -0.61 0.07
C PHE A 132 -21.26 -0.98 -1.21
N LYS A 133 -21.13 -0.09 -2.19
CA LYS A 133 -20.31 -0.34 -3.38
C LYS A 133 -18.83 -0.52 -3.00
N VAL A 134 -18.30 0.34 -2.13
CA VAL A 134 -16.93 0.24 -1.63
C VAL A 134 -16.74 -1.01 -0.77
N PHE A 135 -17.65 -1.25 0.15
CA PHE A 135 -17.61 -2.38 1.08
C PHE A 135 -17.65 -3.72 0.34
N PHE A 136 -18.63 -3.94 -0.54
CA PHE A 136 -18.74 -5.22 -1.27
C PHE A 136 -17.62 -5.42 -2.28
N SER A 137 -17.16 -4.37 -2.96
CA SER A 137 -15.99 -4.46 -3.85
C SER A 137 -14.77 -4.96 -3.09
N SER A 138 -14.48 -4.36 -1.94
CA SER A 138 -13.34 -4.71 -1.10
C SER A 138 -13.49 -6.09 -0.43
N LEU A 139 -14.67 -6.40 0.08
CA LEU A 139 -14.97 -7.65 0.75
C LEU A 139 -14.87 -8.85 -0.21
N LEU A 140 -15.58 -8.77 -1.34
CA LEU A 140 -15.62 -9.86 -2.33
C LEU A 140 -14.24 -10.07 -2.95
N GLY A 141 -13.52 -8.98 -3.27
CA GLY A 141 -12.14 -9.07 -3.73
C GLY A 141 -11.23 -9.74 -2.70
N GLY A 142 -11.29 -9.32 -1.45
CA GLY A 142 -10.50 -9.91 -0.37
C GLY A 142 -10.78 -11.40 -0.16
N ILE A 143 -12.06 -11.80 -0.17
CA ILE A 143 -12.45 -13.21 -0.06
C ILE A 143 -11.92 -14.04 -1.25
N LEU A 144 -12.05 -13.53 -2.49
CA LEU A 144 -11.48 -14.19 -3.68
C LEU A 144 -9.97 -14.33 -3.57
N GLY A 145 -9.26 -13.30 -3.09
CA GLY A 145 -7.80 -13.35 -2.89
C GLY A 145 -7.37 -14.43 -1.90
N ILE A 146 -8.10 -14.59 -0.79
CA ILE A 146 -7.86 -15.67 0.18
C ILE A 146 -8.09 -17.03 -0.48
N LEU A 147 -9.26 -17.24 -1.09
CA LEU A 147 -9.66 -18.53 -1.65
C LEU A 147 -8.76 -18.95 -2.83
N PHE A 148 -8.34 -18.01 -3.67
CA PHE A 148 -7.43 -18.30 -4.77
C PHE A 148 -6.00 -18.56 -4.31
N MET A 149 -5.59 -18.06 -3.12
CA MET A 149 -4.22 -18.22 -2.61
C MET A 149 -4.01 -19.54 -1.86
N ILE A 150 -4.99 -20.04 -1.13
CA ILE A 150 -4.85 -21.24 -0.30
C ILE A 150 -4.29 -22.44 -1.09
N PRO A 151 -4.77 -22.77 -2.31
CA PRO A 151 -4.24 -23.91 -3.08
C PRO A 151 -2.73 -23.80 -3.38
N PHE A 152 -2.19 -22.57 -3.44
CA PHE A 152 -0.77 -22.33 -3.72
C PHE A 152 0.11 -22.26 -2.48
N ARG A 153 -0.48 -22.31 -1.26
CA ARG A 153 0.26 -22.22 0.01
C ARG A 153 1.39 -23.22 0.07
N LYS A 154 1.11 -24.49 -0.17
CA LYS A 154 2.10 -25.55 -0.09
C LYS A 154 3.32 -25.26 -0.97
N TYR A 155 3.09 -24.86 -2.21
CA TYR A 155 4.15 -24.51 -3.16
C TYR A 155 5.01 -23.37 -2.66
N PHE A 156 4.41 -22.18 -2.41
CA PHE A 156 5.19 -20.99 -2.04
C PHE A 156 5.84 -21.09 -0.67
N VAL A 157 5.17 -21.72 0.29
CA VAL A 157 5.56 -21.69 1.70
C VAL A 157 6.46 -22.86 2.06
N LYS A 158 6.13 -24.09 1.62
CA LYS A 158 6.83 -25.32 1.96
C LYS A 158 7.80 -25.76 0.88
N ASP A 159 7.33 -25.99 -0.36
CA ASP A 159 8.15 -26.59 -1.41
C ASP A 159 9.27 -25.65 -1.91
N MET A 160 9.04 -24.33 -1.80
CA MET A 160 10.05 -23.29 -2.10
C MET A 160 10.75 -22.76 -0.84
N HIS A 161 10.86 -23.59 0.20
CA HIS A 161 11.58 -23.22 1.43
C HIS A 161 13.05 -22.86 1.13
N GLY A 162 13.47 -21.71 1.65
CA GLY A 162 14.84 -21.19 1.45
C GLY A 162 15.12 -20.59 0.06
N LYS A 163 14.30 -20.88 -0.96
CA LYS A 163 14.45 -20.29 -2.32
C LYS A 163 13.91 -18.89 -2.42
N TYR A 164 12.85 -18.59 -1.69
CA TYR A 164 12.25 -17.28 -1.62
C TYR A 164 12.59 -16.59 -0.30
N PRO A 165 13.13 -15.35 -0.34
CA PRO A 165 13.60 -14.66 0.87
C PRO A 165 12.47 -14.19 1.80
N PHE A 166 11.26 -13.91 1.29
CA PHE A 166 10.14 -13.37 2.05
C PHE A 166 10.55 -12.26 3.03
N PRO A 167 11.08 -11.11 2.56
CA PRO A 167 11.75 -10.14 3.44
C PRO A 167 10.87 -9.64 4.58
N GLU A 168 9.59 -9.36 4.31
CA GLU A 168 8.64 -8.88 5.30
C GLU A 168 8.26 -9.97 6.30
N ALA A 169 7.97 -11.19 5.83
CA ALA A 169 7.69 -12.32 6.70
C ALA A 169 8.88 -12.62 7.62
N THR A 170 10.10 -12.53 7.10
CA THR A 170 11.33 -12.71 7.87
C THR A 170 11.42 -11.70 9.01
N ALA A 171 11.24 -10.42 8.70
CA ALA A 171 11.29 -9.35 9.70
C ALA A 171 10.17 -9.50 10.76
N THR A 172 8.94 -9.77 10.32
CA THR A 172 7.80 -9.98 11.23
C THR A 172 8.00 -11.21 12.12
N THR A 173 8.50 -12.31 11.57
CA THR A 173 8.81 -13.53 12.33
C THR A 173 9.85 -13.27 13.40
N GLN A 174 10.92 -12.53 13.08
CA GLN A 174 11.95 -12.15 14.06
C GLN A 174 11.40 -11.31 15.20
N VAL A 175 10.47 -10.40 14.90
CA VAL A 175 9.77 -9.60 15.92
C VAL A 175 8.94 -10.49 16.84
N LEU A 176 8.15 -11.39 16.29
CA LEU A 176 7.31 -12.30 17.07
C LEU A 176 8.13 -13.21 17.99
N VAL A 177 9.24 -13.74 17.49
CA VAL A 177 10.17 -14.59 18.27
C VAL A 177 10.88 -13.78 19.36
N SER A 178 11.34 -12.58 19.03
CA SER A 178 12.01 -11.71 20.02
C SER A 178 11.08 -11.28 21.15
N GLY A 179 9.79 -11.24 20.87
CA GLY A 179 8.76 -10.91 21.85
C GLY A 179 8.64 -11.91 22.99
N GLU A 180 8.89 -13.17 22.75
CA GLU A 180 8.96 -14.20 23.78
C GLU A 180 10.12 -13.96 24.78
N LYS A 181 11.11 -13.16 24.39
CA LYS A 181 12.26 -12.75 25.24
C LYS A 181 11.95 -11.55 26.16
N GLY A 182 10.78 -10.91 26.08
CA GLY A 182 10.39 -9.86 27.03
C GLY A 182 9.80 -8.57 26.46
N GLY A 183 9.43 -8.49 25.18
CA GLY A 183 8.59 -7.40 24.65
C GLY A 183 9.20 -5.98 24.70
N SER A 184 10.51 -5.84 24.89
CA SER A 184 11.19 -4.53 25.05
C SER A 184 11.10 -3.63 23.81
N GLN A 185 10.76 -4.20 22.64
CA GLN A 185 10.67 -3.47 21.37
C GLN A 185 9.35 -2.69 21.22
N ALA A 186 8.30 -3.03 21.98
CA ALA A 186 7.04 -2.31 21.91
C ALA A 186 7.15 -0.86 22.44
N LYS A 187 7.98 -0.62 23.46
CA LYS A 187 8.14 0.70 24.06
C LYS A 187 8.73 1.75 23.10
N PRO A 188 9.83 1.49 22.36
CA PRO A 188 10.33 2.42 21.35
C PRO A 188 9.32 2.72 20.24
N LEU A 189 8.58 1.72 19.77
CA LEU A 189 7.53 1.88 18.75
C LEU A 189 6.41 2.80 19.25
N LEU A 190 5.89 2.56 20.48
CA LEU A 190 4.81 3.36 21.04
C LEU A 190 5.24 4.81 21.29
N ILE A 191 6.46 5.02 21.83
CA ILE A 191 7.00 6.38 22.03
C ILE A 191 7.15 7.09 20.68
N ALA A 192 7.70 6.42 19.67
CA ALA A 192 7.83 6.99 18.34
C ALA A 192 6.46 7.28 17.73
N GLY A 193 5.47 6.40 17.94
CA GLY A 193 4.09 6.62 17.51
C GLY A 193 3.45 7.84 18.14
N LEU A 194 3.68 8.05 19.44
CA LEU A 194 3.22 9.25 20.13
C LEU A 194 3.93 10.51 19.64
N VAL A 195 5.25 10.49 19.48
CA VAL A 195 6.03 11.65 19.00
C VAL A 195 5.62 12.00 17.56
N GLY A 196 5.64 11.04 16.64
CA GLY A 196 5.27 11.27 15.25
C GLY A 196 3.79 11.62 15.09
N GLY A 197 2.91 10.97 15.87
CA GLY A 197 1.49 11.28 15.87
C GLY A 197 1.18 12.68 16.38
N LEU A 198 1.75 13.09 17.51
CA LEU A 198 1.57 14.46 18.03
C LEU A 198 2.14 15.50 17.08
N TYR A 199 3.29 15.22 16.48
CA TYR A 199 3.89 16.10 15.47
C TYR A 199 2.96 16.33 14.29
N ASP A 200 2.49 15.27 13.64
CA ASP A 200 1.58 15.36 12.49
C ASP A 200 0.20 15.92 12.88
N PHE A 201 -0.28 15.64 14.09
CA PHE A 201 -1.52 16.22 14.62
C PHE A 201 -1.42 17.75 14.80
N ILE A 202 -0.31 18.25 15.34
CA ILE A 202 -0.07 19.68 15.50
C ILE A 202 -0.08 20.36 14.12
N VAL A 203 0.57 19.78 13.13
CA VAL A 203 0.57 20.30 11.76
C VAL A 203 -0.84 20.32 11.17
N ALA A 204 -1.54 19.20 11.22
CA ALA A 204 -2.81 19.02 10.50
C ALA A 204 -4.00 19.69 11.20
N THR A 205 -3.99 19.79 12.54
CA THR A 205 -5.14 20.24 13.34
C THR A 205 -4.93 21.63 13.94
N VAL A 206 -3.74 21.88 14.47
CA VAL A 206 -3.45 23.15 15.16
C VAL A 206 -2.83 24.18 14.22
N GLY A 207 -2.08 23.72 13.19
CA GLY A 207 -1.48 24.60 12.20
C GLY A 207 -0.36 25.50 12.75
N TRP A 208 0.41 25.03 13.74
CA TRP A 208 1.55 25.81 14.29
C TRP A 208 2.64 26.08 13.27
N TRP A 209 2.76 25.25 12.25
CA TRP A 209 3.65 25.44 11.10
C TRP A 209 3.05 24.80 9.85
N ASN A 210 3.55 25.21 8.69
CA ASN A 210 3.09 24.69 7.40
C ASN A 210 3.45 23.23 7.23
N GLU A 211 2.56 22.46 6.61
CA GLU A 211 2.84 21.08 6.25
C GLU A 211 3.92 20.95 5.17
N ASN A 212 3.99 21.95 4.28
CA ASN A 212 4.93 21.96 3.17
C ASN A 212 5.82 23.20 3.25
N PHE A 213 7.13 22.99 3.14
CA PHE A 213 8.09 24.06 2.90
C PHE A 213 8.28 24.23 1.39
N THR A 214 8.39 25.47 0.91
CA THR A 214 8.68 25.79 -0.49
C THR A 214 9.73 26.90 -0.61
N THR A 215 10.56 26.84 -1.64
CA THR A 215 11.55 27.89 -1.94
C THR A 215 10.94 29.25 -2.27
N ARG A 216 9.63 29.31 -2.56
CA ARG A 216 8.89 30.59 -2.76
C ARG A 216 8.83 31.48 -1.52
N VAL A 217 9.27 31.01 -0.37
CA VAL A 217 9.48 31.84 0.83
C VAL A 217 10.56 32.90 0.62
N MET A 218 11.49 32.63 -0.30
CA MET A 218 12.62 33.52 -0.62
C MET A 218 12.37 34.21 -1.96
N GLU A 219 12.77 35.50 -2.10
CA GLU A 219 12.58 36.28 -3.33
C GLU A 219 13.19 35.60 -4.56
N TRP A 220 14.40 35.04 -4.41
CA TRP A 220 15.04 34.30 -5.51
C TRP A 220 14.24 33.07 -5.93
N GLY A 221 13.59 32.42 -4.97
CA GLY A 221 12.74 31.24 -5.23
C GLY A 221 11.44 31.59 -5.95
N VAL A 222 10.86 32.75 -5.64
CA VAL A 222 9.70 33.29 -6.39
C VAL A 222 10.15 33.58 -7.83
N MET A 223 11.30 34.27 -8.01
CA MET A 223 11.83 34.58 -9.32
C MET A 223 12.15 33.32 -10.16
N ALA A 224 12.71 32.28 -9.53
CA ALA A 224 12.98 30.99 -10.17
C ALA A 224 11.68 30.29 -10.60
N ALA A 225 10.66 30.33 -9.75
CA ALA A 225 9.35 29.71 -10.03
C ALA A 225 8.61 30.42 -11.18
N ASP A 226 8.64 31.75 -11.20
CA ASP A 226 7.89 32.55 -12.19
C ASP A 226 8.61 32.56 -13.55
N LYS A 227 9.93 32.81 -13.57
CA LYS A 227 10.69 32.92 -14.81
C LYS A 227 11.15 31.61 -15.40
N ALA A 228 11.66 30.68 -14.53
CA ALA A 228 12.26 29.44 -14.98
C ALA A 228 11.37 28.23 -14.69
N LYS A 229 10.20 28.38 -14.06
CA LYS A 229 9.30 27.32 -13.62
C LYS A 229 9.98 26.31 -12.68
N LEU A 230 11.06 26.72 -12.00
CA LEU A 230 11.81 25.90 -11.06
C LEU A 230 11.28 26.11 -9.65
N VAL A 231 10.75 25.04 -9.07
CA VAL A 231 10.21 25.03 -7.70
C VAL A 231 10.81 23.86 -6.92
N PHE A 232 11.17 24.09 -5.66
CA PHE A 232 11.47 23.04 -4.71
C PHE A 232 10.44 23.07 -3.57
N LYS A 233 9.94 21.88 -3.22
CA LYS A 233 8.96 21.69 -2.14
C LYS A 233 9.31 20.45 -1.35
N VAL A 234 9.05 20.47 -0.05
CA VAL A 234 9.20 19.31 0.83
C VAL A 234 8.08 19.26 1.86
N ASN A 235 7.39 18.13 1.97
CA ASN A 235 6.45 17.88 3.05
C ASN A 235 7.22 17.55 4.33
N THR A 236 6.86 18.17 5.43
CA THR A 236 7.58 18.04 6.71
C THR A 236 6.93 17.03 7.66
N GLY A 237 6.02 16.19 7.17
CA GLY A 237 5.30 15.20 7.97
C GLY A 237 6.17 14.05 8.47
N ALA A 238 5.95 13.65 9.73
CA ALA A 238 6.68 12.54 10.36
C ALA A 238 6.38 11.19 9.69
N ALA A 239 5.13 10.94 9.30
CA ALA A 239 4.74 9.70 8.64
C ALA A 239 5.42 9.54 7.27
N VAL A 240 5.52 10.60 6.47
CA VAL A 240 6.17 10.56 5.16
C VAL A 240 7.67 10.37 5.27
N PHE A 241 8.31 11.03 6.23
CA PHE A 241 9.72 10.79 6.58
C PHE A 241 9.97 9.34 6.98
N GLY A 242 9.14 8.79 7.87
CA GLY A 242 9.22 7.39 8.31
C GLY A 242 9.11 6.41 7.14
N LEU A 243 8.19 6.67 6.20
CA LEU A 243 8.04 5.86 5.00
C LEU A 243 9.33 5.87 4.15
N GLY A 244 9.94 7.04 3.97
CA GLY A 244 11.23 7.17 3.27
C GLY A 244 12.35 6.37 3.93
N TYR A 245 12.39 6.34 5.27
CA TYR A 245 13.36 5.54 6.02
C TYR A 245 13.20 4.03 5.76
N ILE A 246 11.96 3.53 5.74
CA ILE A 246 11.67 2.10 5.52
C ILE A 246 11.95 1.70 4.05
N ILE A 247 11.57 2.52 3.09
CA ILE A 247 11.83 2.29 1.67
C ILE A 247 13.33 2.21 1.37
N GLY A 248 14.14 2.94 2.12
CA GLY A 248 15.59 2.99 2.00
C GLY A 248 16.09 3.86 0.84
N LEU A 249 17.38 4.21 0.90
CA LEU A 249 17.97 5.22 0.00
C LEU A 249 17.84 4.88 -1.48
N LYS A 250 18.05 3.61 -1.85
CA LYS A 250 18.04 3.21 -3.27
C LYS A 250 16.72 3.52 -3.97
N TYR A 251 15.61 3.06 -3.39
CA TYR A 251 14.28 3.27 -3.98
C TYR A 251 13.80 4.70 -3.79
N ALA A 252 14.03 5.31 -2.63
CA ALA A 252 13.72 6.71 -2.38
C ALA A 252 14.44 7.65 -3.38
N PHE A 253 15.70 7.36 -3.71
CA PHE A 253 16.45 8.10 -4.73
C PHE A 253 15.84 7.94 -6.12
N ILE A 254 15.46 6.72 -6.53
CA ILE A 254 14.86 6.48 -7.85
C ILE A 254 13.51 7.19 -7.98
N ILE A 255 12.67 7.15 -6.94
CA ILE A 255 11.38 7.87 -6.90
C ILE A 255 11.63 9.38 -7.02
N SER A 256 12.54 9.92 -6.20
CA SER A 256 12.84 11.35 -6.20
C SER A 256 13.47 11.80 -7.50
N LEU A 257 14.30 10.97 -8.13
CA LEU A 257 14.88 11.26 -9.44
C LEU A 257 13.80 11.39 -10.52
N GLY A 258 12.78 10.52 -10.51
CA GLY A 258 11.61 10.66 -11.38
C GLY A 258 10.90 12.00 -11.19
N SER A 259 10.74 12.43 -9.94
CA SER A 259 10.17 13.74 -9.60
C SER A 259 11.03 14.91 -10.11
N PHE A 260 12.34 14.85 -9.88
CA PHE A 260 13.27 15.90 -10.32
C PHE A 260 13.31 16.01 -11.84
N VAL A 261 13.26 14.90 -12.57
CA VAL A 261 13.19 14.91 -14.03
C VAL A 261 11.93 15.63 -14.52
N VAL A 262 10.78 15.39 -13.91
CA VAL A 262 9.56 16.09 -14.31
C VAL A 262 9.59 17.55 -13.89
N TRP A 263 9.89 17.85 -12.63
CA TRP A 263 9.76 19.21 -12.09
C TRP A 263 10.90 20.16 -12.51
N TRP A 264 12.09 19.64 -12.77
CA TRP A 264 13.28 20.49 -13.08
C TRP A 264 13.77 20.36 -14.50
N LEU A 265 13.27 19.38 -15.27
CA LEU A 265 13.63 19.23 -16.68
C LEU A 265 12.41 19.36 -17.60
N ILE A 266 11.34 18.56 -17.36
CA ILE A 266 10.18 18.52 -18.25
C ILE A 266 9.34 19.80 -18.10
N VAL A 267 8.98 20.21 -16.88
CA VAL A 267 8.14 21.39 -16.63
C VAL A 267 8.81 22.67 -17.16
N PRO A 268 10.08 22.99 -16.87
CA PRO A 268 10.77 24.11 -17.48
C PRO A 268 10.91 23.97 -18.99
N GLY A 269 11.26 22.78 -19.47
CA GLY A 269 11.40 22.48 -20.90
C GLY A 269 10.13 22.74 -21.69
N MET A 270 8.99 22.28 -21.17
CA MET A 270 7.66 22.55 -21.76
C MET A 270 7.38 24.05 -21.83
N SER A 271 7.67 24.79 -20.76
CA SER A 271 7.49 26.25 -20.73
C SER A 271 8.37 26.99 -21.74
N ILE A 272 9.60 26.51 -22.02
CA ILE A 272 10.51 27.12 -22.98
C ILE A 272 10.11 26.76 -24.42
N ILE A 273 9.86 25.46 -24.69
CA ILE A 273 9.62 24.97 -26.06
C ILE A 273 8.26 25.43 -26.58
N PHE A 274 7.23 25.41 -25.73
CA PHE A 274 5.83 25.67 -26.12
C PHE A 274 5.30 26.99 -25.52
N HIS A 275 6.19 27.95 -25.24
CA HIS A 275 5.89 29.19 -24.50
C HIS A 275 4.60 29.88 -24.94
N ASP A 276 4.45 30.10 -26.25
CA ASP A 276 3.35 30.86 -26.84
C ASP A 276 2.21 29.98 -27.36
N GLN A 277 2.27 28.68 -27.08
CA GLN A 277 1.29 27.71 -27.57
C GLN A 277 0.28 27.32 -26.49
N VAL A 278 -0.98 27.13 -26.92
CA VAL A 278 -2.05 26.51 -26.10
C VAL A 278 -2.16 25.05 -26.52
N LEU A 279 -1.69 24.16 -25.67
CA LEU A 279 -1.73 22.70 -25.92
C LEU A 279 -3.00 22.09 -25.27
N ASN A 280 -4.12 22.20 -25.96
CA ASN A 280 -5.44 21.79 -25.46
C ASN A 280 -6.09 20.64 -26.25
N MET A 281 -5.34 19.94 -27.10
CA MET A 281 -5.87 18.91 -28.00
C MET A 281 -6.69 17.81 -27.29
N TRP A 282 -6.44 17.56 -26.01
CA TRP A 282 -7.12 16.55 -25.20
C TRP A 282 -7.93 17.12 -24.02
N ASN A 283 -7.77 18.39 -23.69
CA ASN A 283 -8.53 19.06 -22.63
C ASN A 283 -8.90 20.48 -23.06
N PRO A 284 -10.15 20.72 -23.49
CA PRO A 284 -10.64 22.04 -23.90
C PRO A 284 -10.61 23.10 -22.80
N GLU A 285 -10.53 22.72 -21.51
CA GLU A 285 -10.44 23.65 -20.39
C GLU A 285 -9.10 24.39 -20.36
N ILE A 286 -8.09 23.88 -21.07
CA ILE A 286 -6.78 24.55 -21.19
C ILE A 286 -6.92 25.71 -22.19
N THR A 287 -7.02 26.90 -21.64
CA THR A 287 -7.16 28.16 -22.44
C THR A 287 -5.93 29.03 -22.41
N GLN A 288 -4.99 28.77 -21.50
CA GLN A 288 -3.77 29.54 -21.33
C GLN A 288 -2.63 28.97 -22.15
N THR A 289 -1.69 29.83 -22.56
CA THR A 289 -0.42 29.39 -23.15
C THR A 289 0.46 28.72 -22.10
N VAL A 290 1.30 27.75 -22.52
CA VAL A 290 2.16 27.01 -21.58
C VAL A 290 3.10 27.92 -20.81
N GLY A 291 3.60 29.01 -21.45
CA GLY A 291 4.44 30.02 -20.78
C GLY A 291 3.76 30.82 -19.69
N ALA A 292 2.43 31.04 -19.82
CA ALA A 292 1.63 31.77 -18.83
C ALA A 292 1.25 30.89 -17.61
N MET A 293 1.30 29.57 -17.75
CA MET A 293 0.97 28.64 -16.67
C MET A 293 2.02 28.67 -15.55
N SER A 294 1.59 28.40 -14.33
CA SER A 294 2.47 28.08 -13.21
C SER A 294 3.16 26.73 -13.40
N ALA A 295 4.25 26.48 -12.67
CA ALA A 295 4.92 25.19 -12.68
C ALA A 295 3.98 24.03 -12.28
N GLU A 296 3.09 24.29 -11.32
CA GLU A 296 2.07 23.34 -10.85
C GLU A 296 1.02 23.01 -11.90
N GLU A 297 0.59 23.99 -12.68
CA GLU A 297 -0.35 23.80 -13.80
C GLU A 297 0.29 22.99 -14.92
N ILE A 298 1.53 23.30 -15.31
CA ILE A 298 2.28 22.54 -16.31
C ILE A 298 2.45 21.07 -15.82
N PHE A 299 2.79 20.88 -14.55
CA PHE A 299 2.86 19.55 -13.96
C PHE A 299 1.51 18.82 -14.00
N LYS A 300 0.42 19.50 -13.61
CA LYS A 300 -0.93 18.95 -13.56
C LYS A 300 -1.41 18.49 -14.95
N TYR A 301 -1.23 19.31 -15.96
CA TYR A 301 -1.77 19.05 -17.30
C TYR A 301 -0.86 18.16 -18.16
N TYR A 302 0.46 18.25 -17.99
CA TYR A 302 1.42 17.55 -18.86
C TYR A 302 2.31 16.56 -18.10
N GLY A 303 2.97 16.99 -17.03
CA GLY A 303 3.94 16.17 -16.31
C GLY A 303 3.32 14.88 -15.75
N LYS A 304 2.14 14.97 -15.12
CA LYS A 304 1.41 13.79 -14.60
C LYS A 304 1.08 12.77 -15.70
N SER A 305 0.72 13.21 -16.88
CA SER A 305 0.38 12.35 -18.00
C SER A 305 1.56 11.48 -18.45
N ILE A 306 2.78 12.03 -18.43
CA ILE A 306 3.99 11.27 -18.71
C ILE A 306 4.19 10.18 -17.63
N GLY A 307 4.01 10.54 -16.36
CA GLY A 307 4.05 9.58 -15.25
C GLY A 307 3.04 8.44 -15.41
N ILE A 308 1.79 8.73 -15.81
CA ILE A 308 0.75 7.73 -16.06
C ILE A 308 1.19 6.73 -17.14
N GLY A 309 1.70 7.22 -18.27
CA GLY A 309 2.20 6.36 -19.34
C GLY A 309 3.36 5.46 -18.88
N GLY A 310 4.25 6.01 -18.06
CA GLY A 310 5.34 5.26 -17.43
C GLY A 310 4.86 4.15 -16.51
N ILE A 311 3.88 4.42 -15.64
CA ILE A 311 3.28 3.44 -14.72
C ILE A 311 2.59 2.33 -15.52
N ALA A 312 1.79 2.68 -16.52
CA ALA A 312 1.07 1.72 -17.35
C ALA A 312 2.04 0.77 -18.07
N MET A 313 3.07 1.30 -18.73
CA MET A 313 4.05 0.48 -19.45
C MET A 313 4.89 -0.38 -18.49
N ALA A 314 5.31 0.17 -17.36
CA ALA A 314 6.03 -0.60 -16.33
C ALA A 314 5.19 -1.75 -15.77
N GLY A 315 3.87 -1.55 -15.62
CA GLY A 315 2.91 -2.60 -15.28
C GLY A 315 2.84 -3.71 -16.33
N ILE A 316 2.71 -3.36 -17.62
CA ILE A 316 2.71 -4.30 -18.73
C ILE A 316 4.01 -5.12 -18.76
N ILE A 317 5.16 -4.46 -18.65
CA ILE A 317 6.46 -5.13 -18.61
C ILE A 317 6.56 -6.09 -17.41
N GLY A 318 6.03 -5.69 -16.25
CA GLY A 318 5.96 -6.53 -15.05
C GLY A 318 5.21 -7.84 -15.31
N ILE A 319 4.06 -7.79 -15.98
CA ILE A 319 3.26 -8.96 -16.34
C ILE A 319 4.01 -9.84 -17.35
N ILE A 320 4.61 -9.25 -18.39
CA ILE A 320 5.37 -10.00 -19.39
C ILE A 320 6.53 -10.74 -18.71
N LYS A 321 7.27 -10.09 -17.82
CA LYS A 321 8.36 -10.73 -17.06
C LYS A 321 7.88 -11.85 -16.15
N SER A 322 6.66 -11.75 -15.62
CA SER A 322 6.06 -12.75 -14.74
C SER A 322 5.36 -13.89 -15.48
N TRP A 323 5.32 -13.86 -16.84
CA TRP A 323 4.60 -14.84 -17.64
C TRP A 323 5.01 -16.30 -17.38
N GLY A 324 6.30 -16.54 -17.21
CA GLY A 324 6.81 -17.89 -16.87
C GLY A 324 6.30 -18.39 -15.52
N ILE A 325 6.13 -17.49 -14.56
CA ILE A 325 5.60 -17.78 -13.22
C ILE A 325 4.10 -18.06 -13.30
N ILE A 326 3.37 -17.26 -14.05
CA ILE A 326 1.93 -17.46 -14.30
C ILE A 326 1.69 -18.84 -14.91
N LYS A 327 2.46 -19.19 -15.95
CA LYS A 327 2.38 -20.51 -16.59
C LYS A 327 2.69 -21.65 -15.62
N GLY A 328 3.71 -21.50 -14.78
CA GLY A 328 4.07 -22.47 -13.74
C GLY A 328 2.96 -22.64 -12.70
N ALA A 329 2.37 -21.55 -12.23
CA ALA A 329 1.30 -21.55 -11.24
C ALA A 329 0.01 -22.18 -11.80
N VAL A 330 -0.37 -21.87 -13.03
CA VAL A 330 -1.53 -22.50 -13.69
C VAL A 330 -1.31 -24.00 -13.87
N SER A 331 -0.09 -24.43 -14.25
CA SER A 331 0.26 -25.85 -14.37
C SER A 331 0.17 -26.57 -13.03
N LEU A 332 0.61 -25.94 -11.96
CA LEU A 332 0.51 -26.49 -10.58
C LEU A 332 -0.95 -26.63 -10.14
N ALA A 333 -1.77 -25.59 -10.32
CA ALA A 333 -3.19 -25.67 -10.00
C ALA A 333 -3.89 -26.78 -10.79
N ALA A 334 -3.60 -26.92 -12.09
CA ALA A 334 -4.16 -27.97 -12.92
C ALA A 334 -3.73 -29.37 -12.46
N ASN A 335 -2.49 -29.53 -12.00
CA ASN A 335 -1.98 -30.82 -11.50
C ASN A 335 -2.58 -31.17 -10.14
N GLU A 336 -2.74 -30.21 -9.22
CA GLU A 336 -3.42 -30.44 -7.92
C GLU A 336 -4.91 -30.77 -8.11
N MET A 337 -5.58 -30.13 -9.07
CA MET A 337 -6.96 -30.47 -9.42
C MET A 337 -7.10 -31.88 -10.01
N LYS A 338 -6.12 -32.37 -10.77
CA LYS A 338 -6.10 -33.73 -11.33
C LYS A 338 -5.66 -34.79 -10.33
N GLY A 339 -4.80 -34.41 -9.37
CA GLY A 339 -4.21 -35.34 -8.42
C GLY A 339 -5.08 -35.71 -7.21
N GLY A 340 -6.35 -35.27 -7.16
CA GLY A 340 -7.32 -35.56 -6.12
C GLY A 340 -6.65 -35.58 -4.74
N SER A 341 -6.47 -34.42 -4.10
CA SER A 341 -5.90 -34.36 -2.75
C SER A 341 -6.70 -35.29 -1.81
N GLN A 342 -6.23 -36.50 -1.65
CA GLN A 342 -6.50 -37.24 -0.42
C GLN A 342 -5.84 -36.41 0.70
N VAL A 343 -6.61 -35.53 1.31
CA VAL A 343 -6.28 -35.00 2.63
C VAL A 343 -6.35 -36.20 3.55
N ALA A 344 -5.21 -36.85 3.74
CA ALA A 344 -5.09 -37.85 4.78
C ALA A 344 -5.42 -37.12 6.09
N GLU A 345 -6.42 -37.64 6.83
CA GLU A 345 -6.81 -37.13 8.15
C GLU A 345 -5.63 -37.14 9.17
N ASP A 346 -4.53 -37.74 8.80
CA ASP A 346 -3.28 -37.88 9.56
C ASP A 346 -2.20 -36.78 9.24
N THR A 347 -2.55 -35.67 8.59
CA THR A 347 -1.58 -34.62 8.38
C THR A 347 -1.30 -33.88 9.69
N ALA A 348 0.00 -33.63 9.95
CA ALA A 348 0.45 -32.83 11.10
C ALA A 348 -0.30 -31.48 11.18
N ARG A 349 -0.61 -31.03 12.39
CA ARG A 349 -1.33 -29.76 12.67
C ARG A 349 -0.84 -28.60 11.80
N THR A 350 0.46 -28.47 11.64
CA THR A 350 1.15 -27.38 10.90
C THR A 350 1.01 -27.48 9.38
N GLN A 351 0.36 -28.51 8.85
CA GLN A 351 0.11 -28.72 7.42
C GLN A 351 -1.38 -28.84 7.08
N ARG A 352 -2.27 -28.62 8.05
CA ARG A 352 -3.72 -28.70 7.83
C ARG A 352 -4.24 -27.39 7.28
N ASP A 353 -4.68 -27.40 6.02
CA ASP A 353 -5.39 -26.32 5.34
C ASP A 353 -6.91 -26.51 5.41
N ILE A 354 -7.65 -25.48 4.98
CA ILE A 354 -9.08 -25.64 4.67
C ILE A 354 -9.22 -26.64 3.53
N SER A 355 -10.19 -27.56 3.64
CA SER A 355 -10.37 -28.60 2.63
C SER A 355 -10.68 -28.01 1.25
N PHE A 356 -10.12 -28.59 0.18
CA PHE A 356 -10.30 -28.13 -1.19
C PHE A 356 -11.79 -28.02 -1.57
N LYS A 357 -12.65 -28.92 -1.07
CA LYS A 357 -14.11 -28.86 -1.29
C LYS A 357 -14.70 -27.53 -0.76
N ILE A 358 -14.31 -27.13 0.45
CA ILE A 358 -14.79 -25.87 1.06
C ILE A 358 -14.25 -24.68 0.27
N ILE A 359 -12.99 -24.72 -0.16
CA ILE A 359 -12.38 -23.64 -0.98
C ILE A 359 -13.12 -23.52 -2.31
N ALA A 360 -13.38 -24.64 -2.99
CA ALA A 360 -14.08 -24.63 -4.29
C ALA A 360 -15.52 -24.12 -4.16
N ILE A 361 -16.25 -24.59 -3.16
CA ILE A 361 -17.62 -24.12 -2.87
C ILE A 361 -17.59 -22.63 -2.51
N GLY A 362 -16.67 -22.21 -1.64
CA GLY A 362 -16.49 -20.82 -1.26
C GLY A 362 -16.18 -19.92 -2.44
N ALA A 363 -15.30 -20.36 -3.34
CA ALA A 363 -14.96 -19.62 -4.56
C ALA A 363 -16.19 -19.47 -5.48
N ILE A 364 -16.94 -20.55 -5.71
CA ILE A 364 -18.17 -20.52 -6.53
C ILE A 364 -19.21 -19.57 -5.90
N VAL A 365 -19.45 -19.69 -4.60
CA VAL A 365 -20.40 -18.82 -3.87
C VAL A 365 -19.97 -17.35 -3.95
N THR A 366 -18.68 -17.08 -3.79
CA THR A 366 -18.17 -15.71 -3.86
C THR A 366 -18.25 -15.15 -5.29
N LEU A 367 -17.98 -15.96 -6.31
CA LEU A 367 -18.16 -15.55 -7.71
C LEU A 367 -19.63 -15.29 -8.04
N ILE A 368 -20.55 -16.11 -7.53
CA ILE A 368 -22.00 -15.87 -7.68
C ILE A 368 -22.39 -14.58 -6.96
N ALA A 369 -21.92 -14.35 -5.74
CA ALA A 369 -22.18 -13.11 -5.00
C ALA A 369 -21.61 -11.88 -5.73
N THR A 370 -20.41 -11.99 -6.31
CA THR A 370 -19.81 -10.93 -7.13
C THR A 370 -20.61 -10.67 -8.41
N PHE A 371 -21.08 -11.73 -9.05
CA PHE A 371 -21.98 -11.62 -10.22
C PHE A 371 -23.27 -10.88 -9.87
N LEU A 372 -23.94 -11.27 -8.76
CA LEU A 372 -25.16 -10.59 -8.31
C LEU A 372 -24.90 -9.13 -7.93
N PHE A 373 -23.77 -8.86 -7.28
CA PHE A 373 -23.34 -7.49 -6.96
C PHE A 373 -23.14 -6.65 -8.24
N PHE A 374 -22.51 -7.21 -9.28
CA PHE A 374 -22.34 -6.52 -10.56
C PHE A 374 -23.70 -6.34 -11.25
N TRP A 375 -24.53 -7.36 -11.30
CA TRP A 375 -25.81 -7.33 -12.01
C TRP A 375 -26.75 -6.27 -11.43
N PHE A 376 -26.98 -6.29 -10.12
CA PHE A 376 -27.94 -5.43 -9.45
C PHE A 376 -27.33 -4.12 -8.90
N GLY A 377 -26.07 -4.15 -8.48
CA GLY A 377 -25.45 -3.03 -7.77
C GLY A 377 -24.62 -2.07 -8.63
N VAL A 378 -24.19 -2.52 -9.81
CA VAL A 378 -23.20 -1.80 -10.63
C VAL A 378 -23.64 -1.58 -12.07
N MET A 379 -24.33 -2.55 -12.68
CA MET A 379 -24.66 -2.59 -14.12
C MET A 379 -26.16 -2.48 -14.41
N ASP A 380 -26.91 -1.90 -13.48
CA ASP A 380 -28.33 -1.54 -13.59
C ASP A 380 -29.23 -2.66 -14.20
N GLY A 381 -28.97 -3.91 -13.83
CA GLY A 381 -29.72 -5.09 -14.24
C GLY A 381 -29.36 -5.64 -15.62
N ASN A 382 -28.31 -5.16 -16.27
CA ASN A 382 -27.88 -5.70 -17.57
C ASN A 382 -27.09 -7.00 -17.39
N LEU A 383 -27.73 -8.11 -17.78
CA LEU A 383 -27.18 -9.46 -17.63
C LEU A 383 -25.89 -9.67 -18.44
N LEU A 384 -25.84 -9.17 -19.69
CA LEU A 384 -24.67 -9.33 -20.56
C LEU A 384 -23.42 -8.70 -19.95
N PHE A 385 -23.56 -7.46 -19.48
CA PHE A 385 -22.44 -6.75 -18.86
C PHE A 385 -21.99 -7.41 -17.55
N ALA A 386 -22.92 -7.92 -16.75
CA ALA A 386 -22.62 -8.64 -15.54
C ALA A 386 -21.88 -9.96 -15.81
N VAL A 387 -22.26 -10.71 -16.82
CA VAL A 387 -21.57 -11.95 -17.25
C VAL A 387 -20.16 -11.64 -17.74
N VAL A 388 -19.99 -10.63 -18.59
CA VAL A 388 -18.67 -10.20 -19.07
C VAL A 388 -17.82 -9.74 -17.88
N GLY A 389 -18.39 -8.95 -16.97
CA GLY A 389 -17.71 -8.45 -15.79
C GLY A 389 -17.19 -9.55 -14.87
N ILE A 390 -18.01 -10.55 -14.55
CA ILE A 390 -17.58 -11.65 -13.68
C ILE A 390 -16.53 -12.55 -14.35
N LEU A 391 -16.64 -12.80 -15.64
CA LEU A 391 -15.62 -13.56 -16.39
C LEU A 391 -14.27 -12.85 -16.36
N LEU A 392 -14.25 -11.54 -16.63
CA LEU A 392 -13.04 -10.73 -16.54
C LEU A 392 -12.43 -10.78 -15.14
N VAL A 393 -13.25 -10.52 -14.12
CA VAL A 393 -12.76 -10.51 -12.73
C VAL A 393 -12.23 -11.88 -12.32
N ALA A 394 -12.93 -12.96 -12.62
CA ALA A 394 -12.49 -14.31 -12.27
C ALA A 394 -11.14 -14.67 -12.90
N VAL A 395 -10.98 -14.39 -14.20
CA VAL A 395 -9.74 -14.72 -14.93
C VAL A 395 -8.59 -13.82 -14.44
N ILE A 396 -8.80 -12.50 -14.42
CA ILE A 396 -7.73 -11.56 -14.08
C ILE A 396 -7.33 -11.71 -12.61
N ALA A 397 -8.28 -11.83 -11.69
CA ALA A 397 -7.98 -12.02 -10.27
C ALA A 397 -7.18 -13.30 -10.03
N PHE A 398 -7.58 -14.42 -10.63
CA PHE A 398 -6.87 -15.69 -10.50
C PHE A 398 -5.42 -15.61 -10.99
N LEU A 399 -5.21 -15.02 -12.19
CA LEU A 399 -3.87 -14.87 -12.75
C LEU A 399 -3.00 -13.92 -11.90
N PHE A 400 -3.57 -12.80 -11.49
CA PHE A 400 -2.82 -11.76 -10.78
C PHE A 400 -2.53 -12.11 -9.32
N THR A 401 -3.36 -12.91 -8.65
CA THR A 401 -3.07 -13.39 -7.29
C THR A 401 -1.78 -14.20 -7.24
N THR A 402 -1.52 -15.04 -8.23
CA THR A 402 -0.27 -15.82 -8.29
C THR A 402 0.96 -14.96 -8.57
N VAL A 403 0.81 -13.93 -9.42
CA VAL A 403 1.88 -12.97 -9.72
C VAL A 403 2.22 -12.13 -8.48
N ALA A 404 1.19 -11.66 -7.77
CA ALA A 404 1.36 -10.89 -6.55
C ALA A 404 2.07 -11.71 -5.46
N ALA A 405 1.66 -12.96 -5.26
CA ALA A 405 2.29 -13.86 -4.30
C ALA A 405 3.78 -14.10 -4.62
N ASN A 406 4.12 -14.28 -5.89
CA ASN A 406 5.51 -14.45 -6.29
C ASN A 406 6.33 -13.17 -6.10
N ALA A 407 5.78 -12.02 -6.47
CA ALA A 407 6.48 -10.74 -6.32
C ALA A 407 6.79 -10.44 -4.85
N ILE A 408 5.82 -10.67 -3.95
CA ILE A 408 6.02 -10.43 -2.52
C ILE A 408 7.00 -11.43 -1.89
N ALA A 409 6.97 -12.69 -2.34
CA ALA A 409 7.89 -13.72 -1.88
C ALA A 409 9.35 -13.41 -2.23
N ILE A 410 9.60 -12.78 -3.39
CA ILE A 410 10.95 -12.45 -3.86
C ILE A 410 11.40 -11.06 -3.40
N VAL A 411 10.55 -10.05 -3.57
CA VAL A 411 10.92 -8.64 -3.41
C VAL A 411 10.42 -8.05 -2.09
N GLY A 412 9.38 -8.64 -1.49
CA GLY A 412 8.74 -8.13 -0.27
C GLY A 412 7.82 -6.93 -0.53
N SER A 413 7.51 -6.62 -1.79
CA SER A 413 6.57 -5.56 -2.14
C SER A 413 5.48 -6.07 -3.07
N ASN A 414 4.26 -5.60 -2.83
CA ASN A 414 3.11 -5.99 -3.64
C ASN A 414 2.98 -5.06 -4.85
N PRO A 415 2.97 -5.55 -6.11
CA PRO A 415 2.92 -4.74 -7.33
C PRO A 415 1.50 -4.21 -7.63
N VAL A 416 0.74 -3.84 -6.61
CA VAL A 416 -0.70 -3.51 -6.69
C VAL A 416 -0.99 -2.40 -7.68
N SER A 417 -0.27 -1.27 -7.63
CA SER A 417 -0.56 -0.08 -8.44
C SER A 417 -0.48 -0.33 -9.95
N GLY A 418 0.58 -0.98 -10.41
CA GLY A 418 0.77 -1.28 -11.84
C GLY A 418 -0.23 -2.31 -12.37
N MET A 419 -0.48 -3.36 -11.61
CA MET A 419 -1.43 -4.42 -11.99
C MET A 419 -2.87 -3.92 -11.97
N THR A 420 -3.20 -3.00 -11.07
CA THR A 420 -4.52 -2.37 -11.01
C THR A 420 -4.78 -1.51 -12.25
N LEU A 421 -3.82 -0.68 -12.63
CA LEU A 421 -3.96 0.16 -13.83
C LEU A 421 -4.14 -0.72 -15.08
N MET A 422 -3.38 -1.82 -15.17
CA MET A 422 -3.53 -2.78 -16.25
C MET A 422 -4.90 -3.44 -16.26
N THR A 423 -5.43 -3.83 -15.10
CA THR A 423 -6.79 -4.37 -14.96
C THR A 423 -7.83 -3.36 -15.47
N LEU A 424 -7.71 -2.09 -15.10
CA LEU A 424 -8.62 -1.04 -15.54
C LEU A 424 -8.57 -0.85 -17.07
N ILE A 425 -7.39 -0.84 -17.66
CA ILE A 425 -7.24 -0.72 -19.13
C ILE A 425 -7.90 -1.92 -19.81
N LEU A 426 -7.60 -3.14 -19.40
CA LEU A 426 -8.18 -4.36 -19.97
C LEU A 426 -9.70 -4.38 -19.82
N ALA A 427 -10.20 -4.12 -18.60
CA ALA A 427 -11.63 -4.09 -18.34
C ALA A 427 -12.33 -3.01 -19.17
N SER A 428 -11.77 -1.81 -19.27
CA SER A 428 -12.33 -0.72 -20.07
C SER A 428 -12.41 -1.07 -21.55
N VAL A 429 -11.34 -1.63 -22.13
CA VAL A 429 -11.33 -2.03 -23.54
C VAL A 429 -12.39 -3.09 -23.82
N VAL A 430 -12.52 -4.10 -22.96
CA VAL A 430 -13.53 -5.16 -23.16
C VAL A 430 -14.94 -4.63 -22.95
N LEU A 431 -15.20 -3.82 -21.91
CA LEU A 431 -16.51 -3.23 -21.64
C LEU A 431 -16.96 -2.33 -22.81
N VAL A 432 -16.05 -1.50 -23.33
CA VAL A 432 -16.33 -0.67 -24.52
C VAL A 432 -16.65 -1.52 -25.75
N ALA A 433 -15.92 -2.62 -25.95
CA ALA A 433 -16.16 -3.53 -27.07
C ALA A 433 -17.54 -4.21 -27.01
N VAL A 434 -18.05 -4.49 -25.82
CA VAL A 434 -19.43 -5.04 -25.64
C VAL A 434 -20.50 -3.96 -25.56
N GLY A 435 -20.13 -2.68 -25.67
CA GLY A 435 -21.07 -1.56 -25.74
C GLY A 435 -21.31 -0.80 -24.44
N LEU A 436 -20.65 -1.15 -23.32
CA LEU A 436 -20.76 -0.40 -22.07
C LEU A 436 -19.76 0.76 -22.07
N LYS A 437 -20.25 1.97 -22.21
CA LYS A 437 -19.49 3.23 -22.33
C LYS A 437 -20.03 4.27 -21.35
N GLY A 438 -19.34 5.42 -21.31
CA GLY A 438 -19.77 6.57 -20.50
C GLY A 438 -19.61 6.34 -19.00
N THR A 439 -20.40 7.07 -18.21
CA THR A 439 -20.33 7.09 -16.74
C THR A 439 -20.62 5.72 -16.12
N GLY A 440 -21.61 4.99 -16.63
CA GLY A 440 -21.89 3.63 -16.17
C GLY A 440 -20.72 2.67 -16.42
N GLY A 441 -20.07 2.78 -17.58
CA GLY A 441 -18.88 2.01 -17.90
C GLY A 441 -17.69 2.34 -17.01
N MET A 442 -17.48 3.63 -16.69
CA MET A 442 -16.42 4.07 -15.76
C MET A 442 -16.63 3.50 -14.36
N VAL A 443 -17.86 3.60 -13.82
CA VAL A 443 -18.18 3.04 -12.48
C VAL A 443 -17.97 1.53 -12.49
N ALA A 444 -18.45 0.82 -13.52
CA ALA A 444 -18.31 -0.62 -13.63
C ALA A 444 -16.84 -1.04 -13.65
N ALA A 445 -16.02 -0.43 -14.51
CA ALA A 445 -14.59 -0.77 -14.60
C ALA A 445 -13.82 -0.45 -13.33
N LEU A 446 -14.11 0.67 -12.65
CA LEU A 446 -13.47 1.04 -11.38
C LEU A 446 -13.83 0.08 -10.25
N ILE A 447 -15.08 -0.35 -10.16
CA ILE A 447 -15.50 -1.34 -9.17
C ILE A 447 -14.90 -2.71 -9.47
N MET A 448 -14.89 -3.16 -10.74
CA MET A 448 -14.21 -4.39 -11.14
C MET A 448 -12.71 -4.32 -10.83
N GLY A 449 -12.07 -3.20 -11.16
CA GLY A 449 -10.69 -2.92 -10.79
C GLY A 449 -10.46 -3.00 -9.28
N GLY A 450 -11.37 -2.48 -8.48
CA GLY A 450 -11.35 -2.57 -7.02
C GLY A 450 -11.41 -4.00 -6.50
N VAL A 451 -12.32 -4.82 -7.05
CA VAL A 451 -12.41 -6.26 -6.69
C VAL A 451 -11.12 -7.00 -7.03
N VAL A 452 -10.62 -6.85 -8.26
CA VAL A 452 -9.36 -7.51 -8.68
C VAL A 452 -8.16 -7.02 -7.88
N CYS A 453 -8.05 -5.70 -7.70
CA CYS A 453 -6.97 -5.08 -6.94
C CYS A 453 -6.92 -5.58 -5.50
N THR A 454 -8.09 -5.69 -4.86
CA THR A 454 -8.19 -6.20 -3.50
C THR A 454 -7.84 -7.70 -3.46
N ALA A 455 -8.25 -8.48 -4.46
CA ALA A 455 -7.93 -9.91 -4.53
C ALA A 455 -6.42 -10.14 -4.65
N LEU A 456 -5.75 -9.44 -5.56
CA LEU A 456 -4.30 -9.58 -5.74
C LEU A 456 -3.51 -9.08 -4.53
N SER A 457 -3.95 -7.97 -3.93
CA SER A 457 -3.31 -7.42 -2.72
C SER A 457 -3.45 -8.38 -1.54
N MET A 458 -4.66 -8.91 -1.35
CA MET A 458 -4.93 -9.90 -0.29
C MET A 458 -4.09 -11.16 -0.48
N ALA A 459 -4.00 -11.70 -1.69
CA ALA A 459 -3.20 -12.90 -1.95
C ALA A 459 -1.71 -12.70 -1.62
N GLY A 460 -1.15 -11.55 -1.99
CA GLY A 460 0.23 -11.20 -1.68
C GLY A 460 0.52 -11.08 -0.18
N GLY A 461 -0.31 -10.34 0.57
CA GLY A 461 -0.13 -10.22 2.02
C GLY A 461 -0.43 -11.53 2.75
N PHE A 462 -1.43 -12.29 2.28
CA PHE A 462 -1.80 -13.54 2.92
C PHE A 462 -0.74 -14.64 2.82
N ILE A 463 -0.04 -14.76 1.68
CA ILE A 463 1.06 -15.72 1.56
C ILE A 463 2.23 -15.37 2.50
N THR A 464 2.43 -14.08 2.78
CA THR A 464 3.39 -13.60 3.78
C THR A 464 3.01 -14.07 5.18
N ASP A 465 1.75 -13.92 5.58
CA ASP A 465 1.26 -14.40 6.87
C ASP A 465 1.36 -15.92 7.02
N LEU A 466 1.03 -16.66 5.96
CA LEU A 466 1.15 -18.12 5.95
C LEU A 466 2.61 -18.57 6.05
N LYS A 467 3.56 -17.80 5.49
CA LYS A 467 4.98 -18.07 5.65
C LYS A 467 5.46 -17.82 7.09
N ILE A 468 5.00 -16.76 7.73
CA ILE A 468 5.23 -16.49 9.17
C ILE A 468 4.72 -17.68 9.99
N GLY A 469 3.47 -18.10 9.73
CA GLY A 469 2.86 -19.25 10.41
C GLY A 469 3.63 -20.55 10.23
N TYR A 470 4.17 -20.79 9.03
CA TYR A 470 4.98 -21.96 8.73
C TYR A 470 6.29 -21.98 9.55
N TRP A 471 7.01 -20.85 9.61
CA TRP A 471 8.24 -20.77 10.40
C TRP A 471 8.01 -20.91 11.88
N LEU A 472 6.89 -20.40 12.39
CA LEU A 472 6.55 -20.42 13.81
C LEU A 472 5.81 -21.70 14.24
N GLY A 473 5.17 -22.40 13.30
CA GLY A 473 4.43 -23.64 13.55
C GLY A 473 2.97 -23.43 13.94
N THR A 474 2.31 -22.39 13.45
CA THR A 474 0.86 -22.20 13.62
C THR A 474 0.07 -23.15 12.71
N THR A 475 -1.21 -23.32 13.01
CA THR A 475 -2.14 -24.13 12.20
C THR A 475 -2.63 -23.30 11.01
N PRO A 476 -2.26 -23.63 9.75
CA PRO A 476 -2.68 -22.86 8.59
C PRO A 476 -4.19 -22.67 8.50
N LYS A 477 -4.97 -23.72 8.69
CA LYS A 477 -6.44 -23.69 8.70
C LYS A 477 -7.01 -22.61 9.64
N LYS A 478 -6.36 -22.34 10.79
CA LYS A 478 -6.81 -21.31 11.72
C LYS A 478 -6.50 -19.91 11.16
N GLN A 479 -5.30 -19.69 10.61
CA GLN A 479 -4.98 -18.42 9.95
C GLN A 479 -5.92 -18.17 8.76
N GLU A 480 -6.13 -19.16 7.90
CA GLU A 480 -7.01 -19.10 6.74
C GLU A 480 -8.45 -18.74 7.12
N THR A 481 -9.01 -19.42 8.14
CA THR A 481 -10.39 -19.19 8.58
C THR A 481 -10.57 -17.79 9.16
N TRP A 482 -9.68 -17.35 10.03
CA TRP A 482 -9.83 -16.06 10.70
C TRP A 482 -9.38 -14.87 9.85
N LYS A 483 -8.71 -15.13 8.74
CA LYS A 483 -8.39 -14.11 7.72
C LYS A 483 -9.67 -13.49 7.13
N PHE A 484 -10.74 -14.26 6.96
CA PHE A 484 -12.03 -13.76 6.48
C PHE A 484 -12.63 -12.70 7.41
N LEU A 485 -12.47 -12.87 8.74
CA LEU A 485 -12.94 -11.89 9.71
C LEU A 485 -12.16 -10.57 9.58
N GLY A 486 -10.82 -10.64 9.48
CA GLY A 486 -10.00 -9.46 9.25
C GLY A 486 -10.36 -8.74 7.95
N THR A 487 -10.65 -9.48 6.89
CA THR A 487 -11.13 -8.96 5.60
C THR A 487 -12.44 -8.20 5.75
N LEU A 488 -13.42 -8.77 6.46
CA LEU A 488 -14.71 -8.15 6.72
C LEU A 488 -14.55 -6.82 7.49
N VAL A 489 -13.80 -6.84 8.57
CA VAL A 489 -13.56 -5.66 9.42
C VAL A 489 -12.82 -4.57 8.64
N SER A 490 -11.78 -4.92 7.90
CA SER A 490 -11.00 -3.97 7.11
C SER A 490 -11.81 -3.37 5.97
N ALA A 491 -12.65 -4.16 5.28
CA ALA A 491 -13.53 -3.67 4.21
C ALA A 491 -14.56 -2.67 4.73
N ALA A 492 -15.16 -2.95 5.89
CA ALA A 492 -16.09 -2.02 6.54
C ALA A 492 -15.39 -0.72 6.97
N THR A 493 -14.21 -0.84 7.56
CA THR A 493 -13.42 0.31 8.04
C THR A 493 -12.98 1.20 6.89
N VAL A 494 -12.42 0.63 5.81
CA VAL A 494 -11.97 1.43 4.66
C VAL A 494 -13.13 2.14 3.97
N GLY A 495 -14.30 1.50 3.87
CA GLY A 495 -15.50 2.13 3.32
C GLY A 495 -15.93 3.37 4.12
N GLY A 496 -15.97 3.25 5.45
CA GLY A 496 -16.30 4.36 6.33
C GLY A 496 -15.26 5.49 6.32
N VAL A 497 -13.99 5.14 6.40
CA VAL A 497 -12.89 6.11 6.36
C VAL A 497 -12.81 6.84 5.02
N MET A 498 -13.05 6.15 3.91
CA MET A 498 -13.05 6.78 2.57
C MET A 498 -14.14 7.84 2.45
N ILE A 499 -15.36 7.56 2.94
CA ILE A 499 -16.44 8.55 2.98
C ILE A 499 -16.07 9.73 3.87
N LEU A 500 -15.55 9.46 5.08
CA LEU A 500 -15.09 10.48 6.01
C LEU A 500 -14.06 11.41 5.36
N LEU A 501 -13.04 10.84 4.74
CA LEU A 501 -11.95 11.61 4.13
C LEU A 501 -12.41 12.39 2.90
N ASN A 502 -13.31 11.83 2.08
CA ASN A 502 -13.88 12.55 0.95
C ASN A 502 -14.74 13.72 1.41
N HIS A 503 -15.55 13.53 2.46
CA HIS A 503 -16.38 14.62 3.01
C HIS A 503 -15.53 15.73 3.62
N THR A 504 -14.45 15.37 4.32
CA THR A 504 -13.61 16.32 5.06
C THR A 504 -12.62 17.07 4.16
N TYR A 505 -11.98 16.39 3.23
CA TYR A 505 -10.89 16.95 2.40
C TYR A 505 -11.24 17.07 0.93
N GLY A 506 -12.15 16.24 0.42
CA GLY A 506 -12.48 16.13 -1.00
C GLY A 506 -11.33 15.61 -1.85
N PHE A 507 -11.51 14.50 -2.53
CA PHE A 507 -10.45 13.94 -3.40
C PHE A 507 -10.28 14.72 -4.70
N ALA A 508 -11.32 15.40 -5.17
CA ALA A 508 -11.30 16.22 -6.37
C ALA A 508 -10.66 17.60 -6.14
N SER A 509 -10.76 18.16 -4.93
CA SER A 509 -10.27 19.51 -4.60
C SER A 509 -8.74 19.59 -4.49
N GLY A 510 -8.06 18.46 -4.42
CA GLY A 510 -6.60 18.40 -4.25
C GLY A 510 -6.12 18.58 -2.81
N SER A 511 -7.02 18.76 -1.83
CA SER A 511 -6.66 18.83 -0.41
C SER A 511 -6.08 17.52 0.10
N LEU A 512 -6.56 16.38 -0.44
CA LEU A 512 -5.95 15.07 -0.26
C LEU A 512 -5.56 14.55 -1.65
N ALA A 513 -4.25 14.36 -1.87
CA ALA A 513 -3.69 14.17 -3.22
C ALA A 513 -4.26 12.95 -3.98
N ALA A 514 -4.64 11.88 -3.28
CA ALA A 514 -5.14 10.60 -3.82
C ALA A 514 -4.44 10.20 -5.15
N PRO A 515 -3.08 10.09 -5.19
CA PRO A 515 -2.33 10.07 -6.43
C PRO A 515 -2.74 8.90 -7.34
N GLN A 516 -2.85 7.69 -6.80
CA GLN A 516 -3.21 6.51 -7.59
C GLN A 516 -4.61 6.62 -8.19
N ALA A 517 -5.59 7.05 -7.39
CA ALA A 517 -6.96 7.23 -7.84
C ALA A 517 -7.07 8.32 -8.94
N ASN A 518 -6.30 9.40 -8.82
CA ASN A 518 -6.20 10.41 -9.88
C ASN A 518 -5.63 9.83 -11.18
N ALA A 519 -4.62 8.93 -11.09
CA ALA A 519 -4.09 8.24 -12.27
C ALA A 519 -5.15 7.33 -12.91
N MET A 520 -5.91 6.60 -12.09
CA MET A 520 -6.99 5.73 -12.57
C MET A 520 -8.10 6.53 -13.26
N ALA A 521 -8.52 7.64 -12.65
CA ALA A 521 -9.51 8.55 -13.25
C ALA A 521 -9.05 9.11 -14.60
N ALA A 522 -7.79 9.55 -14.68
CA ALA A 522 -7.21 10.12 -15.90
C ALA A 522 -7.07 9.11 -17.05
N VAL A 523 -6.98 7.82 -16.77
CA VAL A 523 -6.92 6.76 -17.79
C VAL A 523 -8.30 6.31 -18.21
N ILE A 524 -9.23 6.15 -17.26
CA ILE A 524 -10.53 5.55 -17.54
C ILE A 524 -11.47 6.48 -18.30
N ASP A 525 -11.42 7.78 -18.01
CA ASP A 525 -12.30 8.77 -18.64
C ASP A 525 -12.14 8.80 -20.19
N PRO A 526 -10.94 8.99 -20.76
CA PRO A 526 -10.79 8.97 -22.20
C PRO A 526 -11.08 7.59 -22.83
N LEU A 527 -10.81 6.49 -22.13
CA LEU A 527 -11.09 5.16 -22.64
C LEU A 527 -12.60 4.89 -22.77
N MET A 528 -13.41 5.40 -21.84
CA MET A 528 -14.85 5.12 -21.78
C MET A 528 -15.70 6.14 -22.55
N ASN A 529 -15.27 7.40 -22.59
CA ASN A 529 -16.01 8.49 -23.23
C ASN A 529 -15.51 8.83 -24.63
N GLY A 530 -14.38 8.26 -25.06
CA GLY A 530 -13.76 8.62 -26.34
C GLY A 530 -13.28 10.07 -26.40
N VAL A 531 -13.18 10.75 -25.26
CA VAL A 531 -12.60 12.10 -25.18
C VAL A 531 -11.11 12.01 -25.43
N GLY A 532 -10.53 13.00 -26.08
CA GLY A 532 -9.09 13.01 -26.38
C GLY A 532 -8.27 12.78 -25.13
N ALA A 533 -7.34 11.85 -25.19
CA ALA A 533 -6.32 11.63 -24.17
C ALA A 533 -4.98 12.13 -24.65
N PRO A 534 -4.06 12.50 -23.74
CA PRO A 534 -2.71 12.92 -24.11
C PRO A 534 -1.83 11.72 -24.50
N TRP A 535 -2.24 10.97 -25.54
CA TRP A 535 -1.57 9.74 -25.98
C TRP A 535 -0.08 9.93 -26.26
N ALA A 536 0.30 11.10 -26.79
CA ALA A 536 1.70 11.44 -27.02
C ALA A 536 2.50 11.50 -25.70
N LEU A 537 1.93 12.11 -24.64
CA LEU A 537 2.56 12.19 -23.31
C LEU A 537 2.61 10.82 -22.64
N TYR A 538 1.53 10.01 -22.77
CA TYR A 538 1.53 8.61 -22.32
C TYR A 538 2.61 7.80 -23.06
N GLY A 539 2.77 8.00 -24.36
CA GLY A 539 3.81 7.39 -25.18
C GLY A 539 5.23 7.75 -24.73
N ILE A 540 5.48 9.01 -24.40
CA ILE A 540 6.78 9.46 -23.84
C ILE A 540 7.06 8.73 -22.53
N GLY A 541 6.09 8.68 -21.63
CA GLY A 541 6.21 7.95 -20.36
C GLY A 541 6.48 6.47 -20.56
N ALA A 542 5.79 5.84 -21.53
CA ALA A 542 5.99 4.44 -21.88
C ALA A 542 7.42 4.18 -22.40
N ILE A 543 7.96 5.04 -23.26
CA ILE A 543 9.33 4.95 -23.77
C ILE A 543 10.33 5.07 -22.62
N ILE A 544 10.13 6.03 -21.71
CA ILE A 544 10.97 6.18 -20.50
C ILE A 544 10.98 4.87 -19.70
N ALA A 545 9.82 4.26 -19.46
CA ALA A 545 9.72 3.00 -18.71
C ALA A 545 10.44 1.84 -19.40
N ILE A 546 10.38 1.74 -20.73
CA ILE A 546 11.10 0.72 -21.52
C ILE A 546 12.60 0.93 -21.37
N VAL A 547 13.09 2.16 -21.55
CA VAL A 547 14.51 2.51 -21.42
C VAL A 547 15.03 2.18 -20.03
N LEU A 548 14.31 2.58 -18.97
CA LEU A 548 14.68 2.27 -17.59
C LEU A 548 14.74 0.76 -17.34
N THR A 549 13.79 0.03 -17.89
CA THR A 549 13.76 -1.44 -17.78
C THR A 549 14.95 -2.10 -18.48
N TYR A 550 15.37 -1.57 -19.63
CA TYR A 550 16.58 -2.03 -20.32
C TYR A 550 17.83 -1.86 -19.45
N PHE A 551 17.95 -0.73 -18.77
CA PHE A 551 19.04 -0.47 -17.81
C PHE A 551 18.85 -1.14 -16.43
N LYS A 552 17.85 -2.01 -16.27
CA LYS A 552 17.52 -2.70 -15.00
C LYS A 552 17.21 -1.75 -13.84
N ILE A 553 16.74 -0.54 -14.13
CA ILE A 553 16.26 0.41 -13.13
C ILE A 553 14.77 0.11 -12.88
N PRO A 554 14.29 0.12 -11.62
CA PRO A 554 12.88 -0.09 -11.28
C PRO A 554 11.98 0.97 -11.91
N ALA A 555 11.42 0.69 -13.10
CA ALA A 555 10.64 1.63 -13.90
C ALA A 555 9.38 2.12 -13.16
N ILE A 556 8.71 1.24 -12.39
CA ILE A 556 7.53 1.62 -11.60
C ILE A 556 7.89 2.69 -10.56
N ALA A 557 9.00 2.53 -9.82
CA ALA A 557 9.41 3.49 -8.80
C ALA A 557 9.72 4.86 -9.41
N PHE A 558 10.40 4.89 -10.54
CA PHE A 558 10.71 6.13 -11.25
C PHE A 558 9.42 6.79 -11.80
N ALA A 559 8.54 6.03 -12.41
CA ALA A 559 7.28 6.52 -12.97
C ALA A 559 6.33 7.05 -11.89
N LEU A 560 6.28 6.41 -10.72
CA LEU A 560 5.59 6.93 -9.54
C LEU A 560 6.15 8.29 -9.13
N GLY A 561 7.48 8.43 -9.12
CA GLY A 561 8.14 9.71 -8.86
C GLY A 561 7.75 10.81 -9.85
N MET A 562 7.60 10.47 -11.13
CA MET A 562 7.13 11.43 -12.16
C MET A 562 5.68 11.86 -11.94
N PHE A 563 4.86 11.00 -11.34
CA PHE A 563 3.42 11.21 -11.18
C PHE A 563 3.05 11.87 -9.86
N ILE A 564 3.71 11.47 -8.76
CA ILE A 564 3.45 12.00 -7.41
C ILE A 564 4.00 13.42 -7.29
N PRO A 565 3.28 14.36 -6.62
CA PRO A 565 3.78 15.71 -6.40
C PRO A 565 5.16 15.77 -5.73
N LEU A 566 5.96 16.75 -6.09
CA LEU A 566 7.35 16.91 -5.62
C LEU A 566 7.46 16.92 -4.10
N GLU A 567 6.55 17.62 -3.44
CA GLU A 567 6.52 17.75 -1.97
C GLU A 567 6.39 16.42 -1.23
N LEU A 568 5.83 15.39 -1.83
CA LEU A 568 5.68 14.07 -1.22
C LEU A 568 6.86 13.14 -1.51
N ASN A 569 7.61 13.37 -2.59
CA ASN A 569 8.76 12.55 -2.95
C ASN A 569 10.07 13.01 -2.26
N THR A 570 10.22 14.30 -2.03
CA THR A 570 11.43 14.86 -1.39
C THR A 570 11.65 14.35 0.04
N PRO A 571 10.64 14.23 0.94
CA PRO A 571 10.87 13.67 2.25
C PRO A 571 11.18 12.17 2.25
N LEU A 572 10.75 11.43 1.20
CA LEU A 572 11.18 10.03 1.02
C LEU A 572 12.69 9.95 0.84
N LEU A 573 13.27 10.87 0.05
CA LEU A 573 14.72 10.93 -0.14
C LEU A 573 15.44 11.27 1.17
N VAL A 574 14.91 12.21 1.95
CA VAL A 574 15.48 12.58 3.26
C VAL A 574 15.44 11.37 4.21
N GLY A 575 14.31 10.67 4.30
CA GLY A 575 14.18 9.46 5.12
C GLY A 575 15.13 8.35 4.67
N GLY A 576 15.23 8.11 3.36
CA GLY A 576 16.17 7.15 2.77
C GLY A 576 17.63 7.49 3.05
N PHE A 577 18.00 8.77 2.98
CA PHE A 577 19.35 9.22 3.33
C PHE A 577 19.66 9.00 4.82
N VAL A 578 18.70 9.30 5.71
CA VAL A 578 18.85 9.04 7.14
C VAL A 578 18.97 7.53 7.41
N SER A 579 18.23 6.69 6.69
CA SER A 579 18.34 5.22 6.77
C SER A 579 19.75 4.75 6.42
N TRP A 580 20.30 5.23 5.30
CA TRP A 580 21.68 4.96 4.89
C TRP A 580 22.68 5.46 5.94
N PHE A 581 22.53 6.69 6.43
CA PHE A 581 23.42 7.26 7.42
C PHE A 581 23.43 6.46 8.73
N VAL A 582 22.27 6.04 9.22
CA VAL A 582 22.13 5.25 10.45
C VAL A 582 22.75 3.85 10.30
N SER A 583 22.55 3.22 9.14
CA SER A 583 23.02 1.85 8.85
C SER A 583 24.50 1.75 8.48
N THR A 584 25.19 2.87 8.22
CA THR A 584 26.61 2.85 7.75
C THR A 584 27.58 3.58 8.64
N ARG A 585 27.10 4.29 9.69
CA ARG A 585 27.93 5.20 10.50
C ARG A 585 28.98 4.50 11.37
N SER A 586 28.75 3.26 11.78
CA SER A 586 29.70 2.52 12.65
C SER A 586 30.64 1.65 11.80
N LYS A 587 31.87 1.47 12.26
CA LYS A 587 32.78 0.45 11.71
C LYS A 587 32.37 -0.99 12.06
N ASN A 588 31.54 -1.17 13.08
CA ASN A 588 31.01 -2.48 13.50
C ASN A 588 29.68 -2.75 12.80
N ALA A 589 29.63 -3.81 11.99
CA ALA A 589 28.45 -4.20 11.21
C ALA A 589 27.26 -4.59 12.10
N GLU A 590 27.51 -5.20 13.27
CA GLU A 590 26.47 -5.60 14.21
C GLU A 590 25.77 -4.37 14.82
N VAL A 591 26.53 -3.36 15.23
CA VAL A 591 26.00 -2.08 15.73
C VAL A 591 25.18 -1.36 14.66
N ASN A 592 25.62 -1.42 13.41
CA ASN A 592 24.86 -0.83 12.30
C ASN A 592 23.52 -1.56 12.08
N ARG A 593 23.52 -2.90 12.18
CA ARG A 593 22.32 -3.71 12.08
C ARG A 593 21.33 -3.37 13.20
N GLU A 594 21.78 -3.37 14.45
CA GLU A 594 20.94 -3.02 15.61
C GLU A 594 20.35 -1.59 15.50
N ARG A 595 21.15 -0.62 15.03
CA ARG A 595 20.68 0.74 14.78
C ARG A 595 19.62 0.80 13.68
N ASN A 596 19.81 0.04 12.60
CA ASN A 596 18.85 -0.03 11.51
C ASN A 596 17.54 -0.68 11.95
N GLU A 597 17.59 -1.78 12.70
CA GLU A 597 16.41 -2.42 13.28
C GLU A 597 15.64 -1.44 14.20
N LYS A 598 16.35 -0.75 15.10
CA LYS A 598 15.75 0.27 15.95
C LYS A 598 15.17 1.45 15.16
N GLY A 599 15.86 1.89 14.12
CA GLY A 599 15.38 2.92 13.20
C GLY A 599 14.10 2.50 12.47
N THR A 600 14.02 1.25 12.03
CA THR A 600 12.81 0.70 11.41
C THR A 600 11.62 0.69 12.37
N LEU A 601 11.85 0.36 13.65
CA LEU A 601 10.82 0.44 14.69
C LEU A 601 10.32 1.88 14.91
N LEU A 602 11.24 2.84 14.99
CA LEU A 602 10.90 4.25 15.16
C LEU A 602 10.15 4.80 13.94
N ALA A 603 10.58 4.45 12.72
CA ALA A 603 9.93 4.84 11.48
C ALA A 603 8.52 4.25 11.39
N SER A 604 8.34 2.96 11.74
CA SER A 604 7.01 2.32 11.82
C SER A 604 6.11 3.02 12.84
N GLY A 605 6.66 3.46 13.96
CA GLY A 605 5.94 4.27 14.94
C GLY A 605 5.50 5.61 14.35
N PHE A 606 6.37 6.36 13.69
CA PHE A 606 6.03 7.62 13.02
C PHE A 606 4.93 7.45 11.98
N ILE A 607 5.02 6.41 11.15
CA ILE A 607 4.01 6.09 10.14
C ILE A 607 2.65 5.82 10.80
N ALA A 608 2.63 4.88 11.74
CA ALA A 608 1.38 4.48 12.40
C ALA A 608 0.77 5.65 13.19
N GLY A 609 1.59 6.36 13.99
CA GLY A 609 1.13 7.49 14.80
C GLY A 609 0.64 8.65 13.95
N GLY A 610 1.44 9.09 12.98
CA GLY A 610 1.08 10.20 12.08
C GLY A 610 -0.17 9.91 11.26
N ALA A 611 -0.28 8.70 10.70
CA ALA A 611 -1.45 8.30 9.93
C ALA A 611 -2.73 8.20 10.79
N LEU A 612 -2.66 7.63 12.00
CA LEU A 612 -3.78 7.57 12.94
C LEU A 612 -4.23 8.97 13.36
N MET A 613 -3.30 9.85 13.69
CA MET A 613 -3.62 11.23 14.06
C MET A 613 -4.16 12.05 12.88
N GLY A 614 -3.78 11.73 11.65
CA GLY A 614 -4.40 12.27 10.44
C GLY A 614 -5.88 11.90 10.32
N VAL A 615 -6.26 10.66 10.65
CA VAL A 615 -7.67 10.24 10.72
C VAL A 615 -8.41 10.92 11.88
N VAL A 616 -7.76 11.06 13.04
CA VAL A 616 -8.34 11.79 14.19
C VAL A 616 -8.59 13.26 13.81
N SER A 617 -7.64 13.90 13.13
CA SER A 617 -7.79 15.26 12.60
C SER A 617 -8.98 15.38 11.64
N ALA A 618 -9.13 14.41 10.72
CA ALA A 618 -10.27 14.35 9.81
C ALA A 618 -11.61 14.19 10.57
N LEU A 619 -11.63 13.34 11.59
CA LEU A 619 -12.82 13.13 12.41
C LEU A 619 -13.23 14.38 13.20
N LEU A 620 -12.26 15.08 13.78
CA LEU A 620 -12.52 16.35 14.48
C LEU A 620 -13.13 17.39 13.53
N ARG A 621 -12.56 17.56 12.33
CA ARG A 621 -13.12 18.46 11.30
C ARG A 621 -14.52 18.04 10.87
N PHE A 622 -14.76 16.75 10.66
CA PHE A 622 -16.07 16.20 10.32
C PHE A 622 -17.12 16.50 11.39
N CYS A 623 -16.74 16.44 12.66
CA CYS A 623 -17.59 16.78 13.81
C CYS A 623 -17.66 18.30 14.06
N ASN A 624 -17.09 19.14 13.21
CA ASN A 624 -16.99 20.61 13.38
C ASN A 624 -16.31 21.03 14.69
N VAL A 625 -15.37 20.20 15.17
CA VAL A 625 -14.54 20.51 16.35
C VAL A 625 -13.28 21.23 15.88
N HIS A 626 -13.25 22.54 16.04
CA HIS A 626 -12.10 23.38 15.71
C HIS A 626 -11.32 23.70 16.98
N LEU A 627 -10.08 23.22 17.11
CA LEU A 627 -9.21 23.49 18.27
C LEU A 627 -8.59 24.89 18.20
N VAL A 628 -8.55 25.48 17.01
CA VAL A 628 -8.00 26.80 16.74
C VAL A 628 -8.92 27.50 15.74
N SER A 629 -9.04 28.83 15.79
CA SER A 629 -9.86 29.56 14.83
C SER A 629 -9.28 29.42 13.41
N GLU A 630 -10.16 29.18 12.43
CA GLU A 630 -9.76 29.01 11.01
C GLU A 630 -9.11 30.29 10.46
N ASP A 631 -9.60 31.45 10.86
CA ASP A 631 -9.05 32.74 10.44
C ASP A 631 -7.59 32.92 10.90
N TRP A 632 -7.30 32.58 12.16
CA TRP A 632 -5.96 32.63 12.70
C TRP A 632 -5.04 31.64 11.95
N MET A 633 -5.50 30.42 11.79
CA MET A 633 -4.73 29.37 11.13
C MET A 633 -4.40 29.75 9.68
N THR A 634 -5.38 30.23 8.93
CA THR A 634 -5.21 30.63 7.54
C THR A 634 -4.25 31.82 7.42
N SER A 635 -4.41 32.85 8.27
CA SER A 635 -3.54 34.02 8.27
C SER A 635 -2.10 33.70 8.66
N TRP A 636 -1.91 32.84 9.66
CA TRP A 636 -0.59 32.41 10.11
C TRP A 636 0.12 31.54 9.06
N LEU A 637 -0.57 30.53 8.50
CA LEU A 637 0.00 29.65 7.51
C LEU A 637 0.36 30.35 6.19
N ALA A 638 -0.26 31.49 5.89
CA ALA A 638 0.13 32.35 4.77
C ALA A 638 1.46 33.07 4.97
N THR A 639 1.98 33.13 6.20
CA THR A 639 3.21 33.84 6.50
C THR A 639 4.46 33.04 6.11
N PRO A 640 5.54 33.68 5.64
CA PRO A 640 6.83 33.01 5.42
C PRO A 640 7.39 32.37 6.70
N LEU A 641 7.11 32.97 7.84
CA LEU A 641 7.61 32.49 9.14
C LEU A 641 7.06 31.10 9.50
N SER A 642 5.82 30.80 9.15
CA SER A 642 5.22 29.47 9.36
C SER A 642 5.93 28.36 8.57
N GLN A 643 6.45 28.68 7.39
CA GLN A 643 7.23 27.74 6.56
C GLN A 643 8.65 27.56 7.08
N VAL A 644 9.29 28.62 7.57
CA VAL A 644 10.59 28.51 8.25
C VAL A 644 10.45 27.68 9.52
N ALA A 645 9.37 27.91 10.28
CA ALA A 645 9.05 27.10 11.46
C ALA A 645 8.88 25.60 11.13
N SER A 646 8.26 25.29 9.97
CA SER A 646 8.10 23.90 9.52
C SER A 646 9.45 23.22 9.24
N LEU A 647 10.38 23.93 8.60
CA LEU A 647 11.71 23.41 8.32
C LEU A 647 12.51 23.17 9.60
N VAL A 648 12.44 24.10 10.56
CA VAL A 648 13.09 23.95 11.88
C VAL A 648 12.51 22.77 12.63
N ALA A 649 11.17 22.64 12.70
CA ALA A 649 10.50 21.52 13.35
C ALA A 649 10.88 20.17 12.71
N TYR A 650 10.98 20.14 11.38
CA TYR A 650 11.39 18.94 10.63
C TYR A 650 12.85 18.56 10.92
N CYS A 651 13.77 19.53 10.95
CA CYS A 651 15.15 19.28 11.35
C CYS A 651 15.25 18.75 12.81
N CYS A 652 14.45 19.29 13.73
CA CYS A 652 14.37 18.79 15.10
C CYS A 652 13.84 17.34 15.17
N LEU A 653 12.82 17.02 14.35
CA LEU A 653 12.28 15.66 14.24
C LEU A 653 13.35 14.67 13.75
N ILE A 654 14.07 15.03 12.68
CA ILE A 654 15.18 14.23 12.14
C ILE A 654 16.29 14.06 13.19
N GLY A 655 16.66 15.15 13.89
CA GLY A 655 17.63 15.11 14.97
C GLY A 655 17.23 14.16 16.09
N TYR A 656 15.98 14.25 16.55
CA TYR A 656 15.42 13.31 17.52
C TYR A 656 15.52 11.87 17.02
N PHE A 657 15.11 11.61 15.78
CA PHE A 657 15.13 10.28 15.19
C PHE A 657 16.56 9.69 15.18
N VAL A 658 17.54 10.44 14.67
CA VAL A 658 18.94 10.02 14.61
C VAL A 658 19.54 9.76 16.00
N VAL A 659 19.17 10.56 17.00
CA VAL A 659 19.61 10.35 18.40
C VAL A 659 18.93 9.12 18.98
N ALA A 660 17.64 8.93 18.74
CA ALA A 660 16.86 7.81 19.25
C ALA A 660 17.31 6.46 18.67
N THR A 661 17.91 6.43 17.46
CA THR A 661 18.48 5.20 16.87
C THR A 661 19.79 4.76 17.52
N LYS A 662 20.45 5.59 18.35
CA LYS A 662 21.69 5.20 19.02
C LYS A 662 21.46 3.99 19.93
N VAL A 663 22.34 3.03 19.82
CA VAL A 663 22.41 1.88 20.73
C VAL A 663 23.47 2.21 21.78
N LYS A 664 23.12 2.04 23.04
CA LYS A 664 24.12 2.12 24.13
C LYS A 664 25.05 0.92 24.00
N LYS A 665 26.37 1.18 23.98
CA LYS A 665 27.40 0.14 24.08
C LYS A 665 27.29 -0.55 25.42
#